data_703c45cdfe44a944ac3296c5306dd32c
#
_entry.id   703c45cdfe44a944ac3296c5306dd32c
#
_cell.length_a   1.000
_cell.length_b   1.000
_cell.length_c   1.000
_cell.angle_alpha   90.00
_cell.angle_beta   90.00
_cell.angle_gamma   90.00
#
_symmetry.space_group_name_H-M   'P 1'
#
loop_
_entity.id
_entity.type
_entity.pdbx_description
1 polymer ?
#
loop_
_entity_poly.entity_id
_entity_poly.type
_entity_poly.pdbx_seq_one_letter_code
_entity_poly.pdbx_strand_id
1 'polypeptide(L)'
;RLRSGRRYRTLWTVAALLIAAIGLEVFVGNAPYFATHGYQPVDLRAYLQDAPADGEPIALSDEHSTLTFTGIHQPLYNVALDGVVYQYDGNYPQDQNPLFILWVSGTDEASTAPRQSWQWQAAPRAARSLVRTLDFSGAVDTLTLQAEGYSGEYRSYDLNYTVQAVLANVPRPMDFSLLRLAVVYLALLALWGLRPGAAAWHEAYLTHRAKYRPAVLVLGCMLCLLAAAAPFADARNSGVATSFYNVENWDGESRITFTQHISDWQNDSAAQYGALAHSLLNGRLDLQRDPPAAMAEMQNPYDTAARQSAAPDALWDVAYYQGRYYVYFGIVPCLLFQLPFELLTGVPDLPPSLAMIVMAWLLILAVFGLVRQAAQRWFPSASAAACLLAAAGIAGGSQVYYLLLRPSVYEYAILCGAAFVLLALWQWLCAANTPVQHHGKIMLHMALGSLCMALVAGCRPQMELFAVLCLPIFWPQYIRQKRLRSKQGITEAIAFVLPVILVALGLMAYNAARFGSPFDFGANYNLTSNDMTHRGFRIGRLAPAMFTYFLSLPVVQAVFPYLAGTKMQTNFMGMTITEVFYGGALVSLPLLWAFAALPLLHRRMARQKDLRAMVLLPVLLAVILAALDCQMAGVLYRYLSDYLTPLLFAAALVWLWAESALAPLVQAAASGSTLHTVQHMLQGAMLAAVAVGICYSFCVYFAAEPGLLGQNPALYQNVSRLVQFWL
;
A
#
# COMPACT_ATOMS: atom_id res chain seq x y z
N ARG A 1 -8.48 -37.24 -30.99
CA ARG A 1 -7.83 -37.95 -29.87
C ARG A 1 -6.71 -37.17 -29.18
N LEU A 2 -5.84 -36.44 -29.91
CA LEU A 2 -4.75 -35.63 -29.28
C LEU A 2 -5.26 -34.42 -28.43
N ARG A 3 -6.38 -33.77 -28.82
CA ARG A 3 -7.00 -32.70 -28.05
C ARG A 3 -7.66 -33.21 -26.75
N SER A 4 -8.23 -34.39 -26.75
CA SER A 4 -8.80 -35.01 -25.56
C SER A 4 -7.71 -35.37 -24.54
N GLY A 5 -6.60 -35.96 -24.97
CA GLY A 5 -5.48 -36.32 -24.10
C GLY A 5 -4.83 -35.12 -23.39
N ARG A 6 -4.73 -33.94 -24.04
CA ARG A 6 -4.24 -32.70 -23.41
C ARG A 6 -5.21 -32.16 -22.34
N ARG A 7 -6.52 -32.20 -22.63
CA ARG A 7 -7.53 -31.75 -21.61
C ARG A 7 -7.51 -32.63 -20.35
N TYR A 8 -7.42 -33.94 -20.49
CA TYR A 8 -7.29 -34.86 -19.39
C TYR A 8 -6.02 -34.61 -18.57
N ARG A 9 -4.86 -34.39 -19.21
CA ARG A 9 -3.61 -34.06 -18.52
C ARG A 9 -3.72 -32.75 -17.70
N THR A 10 -4.33 -31.71 -18.28
CA THR A 10 -4.55 -30.43 -17.55
C THR A 10 -5.47 -30.64 -16.36
N LEU A 11 -6.58 -31.35 -16.50
CA LEU A 11 -7.48 -31.65 -15.39
C LEU A 11 -6.79 -32.44 -14.29
N TRP A 12 -6.02 -33.47 -14.63
CA TRP A 12 -5.22 -34.23 -13.66
C TRP A 12 -4.19 -33.37 -12.95
N THR A 13 -3.53 -32.45 -13.65
CA THR A 13 -2.56 -31.55 -13.01
C THR A 13 -3.27 -30.58 -12.05
N VAL A 14 -4.39 -29.98 -12.44
CA VAL A 14 -5.18 -29.09 -11.60
C VAL A 14 -5.65 -29.83 -10.34
N ALA A 15 -6.13 -31.08 -10.48
CA ALA A 15 -6.52 -31.92 -9.36
C ALA A 15 -5.33 -32.30 -8.46
N ALA A 16 -4.17 -32.63 -9.06
CA ALA A 16 -2.95 -32.93 -8.31
C ALA A 16 -2.44 -31.71 -7.52
N LEU A 17 -2.53 -30.51 -8.09
CA LEU A 17 -2.17 -29.27 -7.38
C LEU A 17 -3.14 -28.97 -6.24
N LEU A 18 -4.44 -29.29 -6.38
CA LEU A 18 -5.39 -29.19 -5.28
C LEU A 18 -5.06 -30.19 -4.16
N ILE A 19 -4.75 -31.42 -4.51
CA ILE A 19 -4.32 -32.43 -3.50
C ILE A 19 -3.04 -31.97 -2.81
N ALA A 20 -2.07 -31.44 -3.57
CA ALA A 20 -0.85 -30.87 -3.00
C ALA A 20 -1.14 -29.69 -2.05
N ALA A 21 -2.03 -28.79 -2.44
CA ALA A 21 -2.45 -27.67 -1.58
C ALA A 21 -3.14 -28.14 -0.30
N ILE A 22 -4.02 -29.16 -0.39
CA ILE A 22 -4.64 -29.79 0.79
C ILE A 22 -3.56 -30.45 1.67
N GLY A 23 -2.61 -31.16 1.07
CA GLY A 23 -1.49 -31.74 1.83
C GLY A 23 -0.65 -30.69 2.54
N LEU A 24 -0.32 -29.57 1.86
CA LEU A 24 0.37 -28.44 2.48
C LEU A 24 -0.45 -27.82 3.62
N GLU A 25 -1.75 -27.64 3.42
CA GLU A 25 -2.64 -27.12 4.47
C GLU A 25 -2.71 -28.03 5.69
N VAL A 26 -2.92 -29.33 5.46
CA VAL A 26 -3.08 -30.31 6.54
C VAL A 26 -1.77 -30.54 7.29
N PHE A 27 -0.66 -30.80 6.58
CA PHE A 27 0.58 -31.24 7.23
C PHE A 27 1.53 -30.09 7.53
N VAL A 28 1.69 -29.15 6.62
CA VAL A 28 2.64 -28.04 6.77
C VAL A 28 1.97 -26.89 7.54
N GLY A 29 0.77 -26.49 7.13
CA GLY A 29 0.00 -25.44 7.81
C GLY A 29 -0.42 -25.80 9.24
N ASN A 30 -0.41 -27.08 9.61
CA ASN A 30 -0.71 -27.57 10.94
C ASN A 30 0.48 -28.33 11.57
N ALA A 31 1.72 -28.03 11.17
CA ALA A 31 2.91 -28.64 11.76
C ALA A 31 2.94 -28.57 13.30
N PRO A 32 2.57 -27.45 13.95
CA PRO A 32 2.49 -27.40 15.42
C PRO A 32 1.51 -28.38 16.05
N TYR A 33 0.36 -28.67 15.40
CA TYR A 33 -0.57 -29.71 15.87
C TYR A 33 0.11 -31.06 15.92
N PHE A 34 0.77 -31.48 14.84
CA PHE A 34 1.46 -32.77 14.79
C PHE A 34 2.64 -32.86 15.75
N ALA A 35 3.38 -31.77 15.94
CA ALA A 35 4.51 -31.68 16.86
C ALA A 35 4.09 -31.79 18.33
N THR A 36 2.88 -31.32 18.67
CA THR A 36 2.41 -31.23 20.08
C THR A 36 1.30 -32.21 20.42
N HIS A 37 0.91 -33.09 19.50
CA HIS A 37 -0.24 -33.99 19.67
C HIS A 37 -0.17 -34.89 20.91
N GLY A 38 1.03 -35.29 21.35
CA GLY A 38 1.23 -36.13 22.51
C GLY A 38 1.45 -35.37 23.83
N TYR A 39 1.40 -34.05 23.83
CA TYR A 39 1.68 -33.24 25.01
C TYR A 39 0.55 -33.38 26.03
N GLN A 40 0.94 -33.42 27.32
CA GLN A 40 0.03 -33.38 28.45
C GLN A 40 0.13 -31.97 29.06
N PRO A 41 -0.96 -31.20 29.13
CA PRO A 41 -0.95 -29.88 29.74
C PRO A 41 -0.53 -29.97 31.21
N VAL A 42 0.36 -29.07 31.61
CA VAL A 42 0.81 -28.89 32.99
C VAL A 42 0.33 -27.52 33.45
N ASP A 43 -0.44 -27.50 34.54
CA ASP A 43 -0.79 -26.23 35.17
C ASP A 43 0.41 -25.73 35.99
N LEU A 44 0.92 -24.57 35.62
CA LEU A 44 2.07 -23.97 36.30
C LEU A 44 1.70 -23.26 37.60
N ARG A 45 0.43 -23.15 37.94
CA ARG A 45 -0.03 -22.49 39.19
C ARG A 45 0.62 -23.07 40.44
N ALA A 46 0.81 -24.38 40.50
CA ALA A 46 1.47 -25.05 41.62
C ALA A 46 2.96 -24.64 41.80
N TYR A 47 3.59 -24.09 40.81
CA TYR A 47 4.98 -23.66 40.82
C TYR A 47 5.14 -22.10 40.89
N LEU A 48 4.02 -21.38 40.90
CA LEU A 48 4.02 -19.93 40.93
C LEU A 48 4.39 -19.41 42.33
N GLN A 49 5.40 -18.53 42.40
CA GLN A 49 5.68 -17.81 43.63
C GLN A 49 4.54 -16.81 43.88
N ASP A 50 4.08 -16.71 45.11
CA ASP A 50 2.96 -15.85 45.52
C ASP A 50 1.67 -16.12 44.73
N ALA A 51 1.33 -17.39 44.51
CA ALA A 51 0.11 -17.77 43.82
C ALA A 51 -1.14 -17.24 44.54
N PRO A 52 -2.12 -16.66 43.83
CA PRO A 52 -3.41 -16.28 44.42
C PRO A 52 -4.17 -17.53 44.87
N ALA A 53 -5.22 -17.35 45.70
CA ALA A 53 -6.03 -18.44 46.20
C ALA A 53 -6.61 -19.31 45.05
N ASP A 54 -6.90 -20.57 45.34
CA ASP A 54 -7.43 -21.50 44.36
C ASP A 54 -8.73 -20.98 43.74
N GLY A 55 -8.74 -20.86 42.39
CA GLY A 55 -9.86 -20.37 41.61
C GLY A 55 -9.83 -18.84 41.38
N GLU A 56 -9.00 -18.10 42.04
CA GLU A 56 -8.83 -16.66 41.76
C GLU A 56 -7.94 -16.48 40.51
N PRO A 57 -8.25 -15.51 39.61
CA PRO A 57 -7.43 -15.24 38.47
C PRO A 57 -6.09 -14.59 38.88
N ILE A 58 -5.04 -14.87 38.14
CA ILE A 58 -3.73 -14.25 38.29
C ILE A 58 -3.80 -12.83 37.71
N ALA A 59 -3.50 -11.82 38.52
CA ALA A 59 -3.44 -10.45 38.06
C ALA A 59 -2.12 -10.15 37.33
N LEU A 60 -2.19 -9.44 36.21
CA LEU A 60 -1.07 -8.84 35.51
C LEU A 60 -1.31 -7.33 35.45
N SER A 61 -0.55 -6.59 36.26
CA SER A 61 -0.62 -5.12 36.37
C SER A 61 0.80 -4.56 36.52
N ASP A 62 0.94 -3.25 36.51
CA ASP A 62 2.24 -2.62 36.72
C ASP A 62 2.86 -2.99 38.10
N GLU A 63 2.02 -3.25 39.10
CA GLU A 63 2.45 -3.74 40.42
C GLU A 63 2.79 -5.23 40.43
N HIS A 64 2.15 -6.02 39.55
CA HIS A 64 2.31 -7.46 39.43
C HIS A 64 2.68 -7.82 37.98
N SER A 65 3.81 -7.27 37.53
CA SER A 65 4.26 -7.45 36.13
C SER A 65 5.06 -8.71 35.88
N THR A 66 5.47 -9.43 36.93
CA THR A 66 6.35 -10.58 36.82
C THR A 66 5.74 -11.82 37.48
N LEU A 67 5.65 -12.91 36.73
CA LEU A 67 5.26 -14.22 37.23
C LEU A 67 6.51 -15.12 37.23
N THR A 68 6.88 -15.62 38.40
CA THR A 68 8.04 -16.50 38.58
C THR A 68 7.57 -17.89 39.03
N PHE A 69 7.93 -18.89 38.27
CA PHE A 69 7.65 -20.32 38.55
C PHE A 69 8.96 -21.01 38.90
N THR A 70 8.99 -21.78 39.99
CA THR A 70 10.22 -22.43 40.49
C THR A 70 9.98 -23.89 40.84
N GLY A 71 11.02 -24.70 40.74
CA GLY A 71 10.96 -26.14 41.09
C GLY A 71 10.13 -26.98 40.11
N ILE A 72 10.13 -26.59 38.84
CA ILE A 72 9.34 -27.26 37.80
C ILE A 72 9.89 -28.67 37.49
N HIS A 73 11.20 -28.80 37.29
CA HIS A 73 11.96 -30.03 37.08
C HIS A 73 11.40 -30.95 35.98
N GLN A 74 10.81 -30.37 34.92
CA GLN A 74 10.31 -31.12 33.78
C GLN A 74 10.52 -30.37 32.47
N PRO A 75 10.52 -31.04 31.30
CA PRO A 75 10.65 -30.38 30.02
C PRO A 75 9.43 -29.50 29.70
N LEU A 76 9.67 -28.25 29.31
CA LEU A 76 8.64 -27.33 28.84
C LEU A 76 8.88 -26.99 27.38
N TYR A 77 7.91 -27.26 26.52
CA TYR A 77 7.98 -27.06 25.09
C TYR A 77 7.18 -25.83 24.63
N ASN A 78 6.14 -25.48 25.36
CA ASN A 78 5.38 -24.26 25.15
C ASN A 78 4.75 -23.79 26.46
N VAL A 79 4.37 -22.50 26.47
CA VAL A 79 3.56 -21.91 27.54
C VAL A 79 2.34 -21.26 26.93
N ALA A 80 1.21 -21.37 27.56
CA ALA A 80 -0.07 -20.80 27.16
C ALA A 80 -0.68 -19.99 28.29
N LEU A 81 -1.28 -18.85 27.95
CA LEU A 81 -2.11 -18.06 28.84
C LEU A 81 -3.57 -18.40 28.55
N ASP A 82 -4.29 -18.95 29.52
CA ASP A 82 -5.70 -19.30 29.40
C ASP A 82 -6.59 -18.29 30.11
N GLY A 83 -7.75 -17.98 29.52
CA GLY A 83 -8.71 -17.05 30.11
C GLY A 83 -8.20 -15.64 30.33
N VAL A 84 -7.44 -15.10 29.38
CA VAL A 84 -6.90 -13.73 29.46
C VAL A 84 -8.00 -12.72 29.22
N VAL A 85 -8.22 -11.81 30.16
CA VAL A 85 -9.21 -10.74 30.09
C VAL A 85 -8.54 -9.40 30.43
N TYR A 86 -8.73 -8.41 29.56
CA TYR A 86 -8.33 -7.01 29.83
C TYR A 86 -9.35 -6.38 30.75
N GLN A 87 -8.88 -5.74 31.81
CA GLN A 87 -9.73 -5.04 32.78
C GLN A 87 -9.88 -3.59 32.33
N TYR A 88 -11.04 -3.25 31.77
CA TYR A 88 -11.32 -1.90 31.32
C TYR A 88 -11.54 -0.96 32.53
N ASP A 89 -10.78 0.10 32.60
CA ASP A 89 -10.87 1.14 33.64
C ASP A 89 -11.84 2.29 33.29
N GLY A 90 -12.53 2.19 32.16
CA GLY A 90 -13.43 3.21 31.63
C GLY A 90 -12.75 4.27 30.73
N ASN A 91 -11.43 4.29 30.67
CA ASN A 91 -10.69 5.25 29.84
C ASN A 91 -10.58 4.81 28.38
N TYR A 92 -10.79 3.53 28.09
CA TYR A 92 -10.69 2.97 26.75
C TYR A 92 -12.04 2.39 26.27
N PRO A 93 -12.42 2.58 24.99
CA PRO A 93 -13.59 1.92 24.43
C PRO A 93 -13.49 0.39 24.48
N GLN A 94 -14.58 -0.29 24.86
CA GLN A 94 -14.62 -1.75 24.98
C GLN A 94 -14.43 -2.52 23.66
N ASP A 95 -14.57 -1.84 22.52
CA ASP A 95 -14.40 -2.39 21.18
C ASP A 95 -12.92 -2.48 20.74
N GLN A 96 -11.98 -1.89 21.51
CA GLN A 96 -10.57 -1.95 21.22
C GLN A 96 -10.01 -3.38 21.33
N ASN A 97 -8.89 -3.63 20.67
CA ASN A 97 -8.17 -4.90 20.68
C ASN A 97 -6.89 -4.75 21.50
N PRO A 98 -6.97 -4.81 22.85
CA PRO A 98 -5.81 -4.65 23.70
C PRO A 98 -4.77 -5.75 23.47
N LEU A 99 -3.51 -5.39 23.67
CA LEU A 99 -2.38 -6.32 23.67
C LEU A 99 -1.37 -5.91 24.73
N PHE A 100 -0.57 -6.85 25.16
CA PHE A 100 0.54 -6.64 26.07
C PHE A 100 1.76 -7.44 25.63
N ILE A 101 2.90 -7.07 26.15
CA ILE A 101 4.18 -7.65 25.81
C ILE A 101 4.65 -8.56 26.95
N LEU A 102 5.17 -9.72 26.60
CA LEU A 102 5.78 -10.67 27.53
C LEU A 102 7.21 -10.96 27.12
N TRP A 103 8.07 -11.04 28.10
CA TRP A 103 9.42 -11.55 28.02
C TRP A 103 9.47 -12.85 28.80
N VAL A 104 9.95 -13.90 28.15
CA VAL A 104 10.08 -15.22 28.76
C VAL A 104 11.55 -15.47 29.05
N SER A 105 11.87 -15.80 30.28
CA SER A 105 13.21 -16.22 30.69
C SER A 105 13.13 -17.46 31.59
N GLY A 106 14.22 -18.19 31.69
CA GLY A 106 14.24 -19.37 32.54
C GLY A 106 15.59 -20.07 32.54
N THR A 107 15.74 -21.06 33.45
CA THR A 107 16.92 -21.90 33.57
C THR A 107 16.55 -23.33 33.21
N ASP A 108 17.49 -24.09 32.63
CA ASP A 108 17.33 -25.46 32.20
C ASP A 108 18.59 -26.31 32.51
N GLU A 109 18.58 -27.58 32.16
CA GLU A 109 19.72 -28.48 32.36
C GLU A 109 21.00 -28.00 31.65
N ALA A 110 20.88 -27.27 30.56
CA ALA A 110 22.03 -26.76 29.79
C ALA A 110 22.57 -25.41 30.30
N SER A 111 21.76 -24.65 31.08
CA SER A 111 22.15 -23.34 31.59
C SER A 111 21.48 -22.97 32.90
N THR A 112 22.31 -22.73 33.91
CA THR A 112 21.89 -22.16 35.19
C THR A 112 21.74 -20.65 35.16
N ALA A 113 22.24 -19.97 34.08
CA ALA A 113 21.98 -18.58 33.83
C ALA A 113 20.67 -18.43 33.06
N PRO A 114 19.77 -17.50 33.44
CA PRO A 114 18.52 -17.31 32.74
C PRO A 114 18.72 -16.99 31.26
N ARG A 115 18.07 -17.77 30.42
CA ARG A 115 17.97 -17.48 28.98
C ARG A 115 16.73 -16.65 28.74
N GLN A 116 16.85 -15.55 28.02
CA GLN A 116 15.72 -14.68 27.66
C GLN A 116 15.27 -15.00 26.23
N SER A 117 13.97 -15.22 26.07
CA SER A 117 13.35 -15.37 24.76
C SER A 117 13.13 -14.03 24.07
N TRP A 118 12.75 -14.12 22.80
CA TRP A 118 12.24 -12.98 22.06
C TRP A 118 10.94 -12.45 22.68
N GLN A 119 10.70 -11.14 22.44
CA GLN A 119 9.45 -10.49 22.79
C GLN A 119 8.22 -11.30 22.33
N TRP A 120 7.29 -11.54 23.22
CA TRP A 120 6.04 -12.24 22.97
C TRP A 120 4.87 -11.24 23.07
N GLN A 121 4.17 -11.03 21.98
CA GLN A 121 3.01 -10.13 21.90
C GLN A 121 1.74 -10.96 22.12
N ALA A 122 1.06 -10.74 23.23
CA ALA A 122 -0.15 -11.45 23.61
C ALA A 122 -1.37 -10.52 23.43
N ALA A 123 -2.34 -10.96 22.62
CA ALA A 123 -3.59 -10.24 22.36
C ALA A 123 -4.79 -11.13 22.72
N PRO A 124 -5.61 -10.78 23.73
CA PRO A 124 -6.72 -11.64 24.20
C PRO A 124 -7.68 -12.07 23.09
N ARG A 125 -7.98 -11.18 22.13
CA ARG A 125 -8.86 -11.48 20.99
C ARG A 125 -8.21 -12.31 19.88
N ALA A 126 -6.92 -12.64 20.00
CA ALA A 126 -6.19 -13.49 19.08
C ALA A 126 -5.67 -14.74 19.82
N ALA A 127 -6.52 -15.74 20.05
CA ALA A 127 -6.23 -16.91 20.87
C ALA A 127 -4.89 -17.59 20.52
N ARG A 128 -4.49 -17.57 19.25
CA ARG A 128 -3.21 -18.12 18.81
C ARG A 128 -2.00 -17.34 19.33
N SER A 129 -2.14 -16.07 19.65
CA SER A 129 -1.08 -15.25 20.24
C SER A 129 -0.85 -15.57 21.70
N LEU A 130 -1.78 -16.27 22.35
CA LEU A 130 -1.70 -16.61 23.78
C LEU A 130 -0.88 -17.87 24.05
N VAL A 131 -0.28 -18.48 23.04
CA VAL A 131 0.60 -19.65 23.21
C VAL A 131 1.95 -19.38 22.57
N ARG A 132 3.03 -19.59 23.33
CA ARG A 132 4.41 -19.40 22.91
C ARG A 132 5.21 -20.68 22.98
N THR A 133 5.90 -21.04 21.91
CA THR A 133 6.89 -22.11 21.90
C THR A 133 8.11 -21.70 22.71
N LEU A 134 8.64 -22.59 23.53
CA LEU A 134 9.83 -22.41 24.36
C LEU A 134 10.99 -23.22 23.77
N ASP A 135 12.18 -22.68 23.89
CA ASP A 135 13.42 -23.29 23.39
C ASP A 135 14.37 -23.57 24.54
N PHE A 136 13.92 -24.45 25.45
CA PHE A 136 14.70 -24.95 26.57
C PHE A 136 15.27 -26.36 26.27
N SER A 137 16.41 -26.68 26.89
CA SER A 137 17.10 -27.95 26.72
C SER A 137 16.94 -28.81 27.97
N GLY A 138 16.17 -29.91 27.88
CA GLY A 138 15.92 -30.76 29.01
C GLY A 138 14.90 -30.22 30.01
N ALA A 139 15.04 -30.60 31.29
CA ALA A 139 14.15 -30.12 32.34
C ALA A 139 14.38 -28.65 32.65
N VAL A 140 13.31 -27.90 32.78
CA VAL A 140 13.30 -26.48 33.18
C VAL A 140 13.16 -26.42 34.70
N ASP A 141 14.02 -25.66 35.35
CA ASP A 141 13.98 -25.48 36.81
C ASP A 141 13.18 -24.22 37.17
N THR A 142 13.47 -23.10 36.48
CA THR A 142 12.74 -21.84 36.68
C THR A 142 12.22 -21.30 35.35
N LEU A 143 11.01 -20.72 35.40
CA LEU A 143 10.41 -19.98 34.30
C LEU A 143 9.92 -18.62 34.80
N THR A 144 10.27 -17.53 34.14
CA THR A 144 9.80 -16.19 34.46
C THR A 144 9.12 -15.57 33.27
N LEU A 145 7.91 -15.08 33.47
CA LEU A 145 7.15 -14.28 32.49
C LEU A 145 7.10 -12.86 33.02
N GLN A 146 7.77 -11.94 32.33
CA GLN A 146 7.74 -10.52 32.64
C GLN A 146 6.83 -9.81 31.64
N ALA A 147 5.75 -9.20 32.13
CA ALA A 147 4.76 -8.49 31.34
C ALA A 147 5.00 -6.99 31.38
N GLU A 148 4.69 -6.32 30.28
CA GLU A 148 4.63 -4.87 30.19
C GLU A 148 3.45 -4.45 29.31
N GLY A 149 2.90 -3.27 29.57
CA GLY A 149 1.88 -2.65 28.73
C GLY A 149 2.44 -2.38 27.33
N TYR A 150 1.56 -2.30 26.34
CA TYR A 150 1.96 -1.93 24.99
C TYR A 150 1.99 -0.40 24.84
N SER A 151 3.12 0.16 24.45
CA SER A 151 3.26 1.56 24.09
C SER A 151 3.66 1.70 22.63
N GLY A 152 2.74 2.19 21.81
CA GLY A 152 2.94 2.50 20.42
C GLY A 152 2.72 3.99 20.11
N GLU A 153 3.11 4.44 18.95
CA GLU A 153 3.03 5.86 18.55
C GLU A 153 1.60 6.42 18.58
N TYR A 154 0.60 5.59 18.31
CA TYR A 154 -0.81 6.00 18.19
C TYR A 154 -1.75 5.31 19.18
N ARG A 155 -1.32 4.26 19.82
CA ARG A 155 -2.09 3.53 20.83
C ARG A 155 -1.18 2.97 21.88
N SER A 156 -1.62 3.09 23.13
CA SER A 156 -0.99 2.47 24.28
C SER A 156 -2.05 1.69 25.05
N TYR A 157 -1.67 0.61 25.65
CA TYR A 157 -2.51 -0.19 26.54
C TYR A 157 -1.73 -0.42 27.81
N ASP A 158 -2.30 0.00 28.94
CA ASP A 158 -1.72 -0.25 30.24
C ASP A 158 -1.74 -1.75 30.57
N LEU A 159 -0.83 -2.19 31.40
CA LEU A 159 -0.81 -3.57 31.87
C LEU A 159 -1.91 -3.78 32.91
N ASN A 160 -3.09 -4.15 32.47
CA ASN A 160 -4.24 -4.39 33.34
C ASN A 160 -5.05 -5.60 32.86
N TYR A 161 -4.53 -6.81 33.13
CA TYR A 161 -5.10 -8.05 32.67
C TYR A 161 -5.30 -9.04 33.84
N THR A 162 -6.22 -9.97 33.64
CA THR A 162 -6.33 -11.17 34.48
C THR A 162 -6.15 -12.42 33.61
N VAL A 163 -5.50 -13.43 34.15
CA VAL A 163 -5.22 -14.72 33.50
C VAL A 163 -5.79 -15.84 34.40
N GLN A 164 -6.62 -16.70 33.85
CA GLN A 164 -7.21 -17.81 34.61
C GLN A 164 -6.17 -18.87 34.95
N ALA A 165 -5.35 -19.25 33.97
CA ALA A 165 -4.29 -20.23 34.18
C ALA A 165 -3.09 -19.98 33.27
N VAL A 166 -1.91 -20.33 33.73
CA VAL A 166 -0.70 -20.43 32.92
C VAL A 166 -0.39 -21.92 32.74
N LEU A 167 -0.55 -22.41 31.52
CA LEU A 167 -0.40 -23.81 31.19
C LEU A 167 0.88 -24.03 30.39
N ALA A 168 1.58 -25.11 30.62
CA ALA A 168 2.70 -25.56 29.80
C ALA A 168 2.34 -26.84 29.04
N ASN A 169 3.11 -27.14 27.99
CA ASN A 169 2.95 -28.37 27.19
C ASN A 169 1.52 -28.56 26.65
N VAL A 170 0.91 -27.44 26.19
CA VAL A 170 -0.46 -27.46 25.67
C VAL A 170 -0.45 -28.00 24.23
N PRO A 171 -1.25 -29.04 23.92
CA PRO A 171 -1.40 -29.48 22.54
C PRO A 171 -2.07 -28.41 21.70
N ARG A 172 -1.48 -28.14 20.53
CA ARG A 172 -2.04 -27.16 19.58
C ARG A 172 -3.26 -27.75 18.89
N PRO A 173 -4.38 -27.00 18.77
CA PRO A 173 -5.52 -27.47 18.02
C PRO A 173 -5.17 -27.52 16.52
N MET A 174 -5.78 -28.48 15.81
CA MET A 174 -5.74 -28.48 14.35
C MET A 174 -6.55 -27.29 13.81
N ASP A 175 -5.93 -26.51 12.96
CA ASP A 175 -6.55 -25.31 12.40
C ASP A 175 -6.51 -25.36 10.87
N PHE A 176 -7.59 -25.84 10.28
CA PHE A 176 -7.77 -25.88 8.85
C PHE A 176 -8.30 -24.53 8.34
N SER A 177 -7.49 -23.82 7.56
CA SER A 177 -7.85 -22.53 7.00
C SER A 177 -8.21 -22.63 5.51
N LEU A 178 -9.48 -22.43 5.19
CA LEU A 178 -9.94 -22.35 3.79
C LEU A 178 -9.28 -21.21 3.03
N LEU A 179 -9.00 -20.08 3.70
CA LEU A 179 -8.31 -18.94 3.09
C LEU A 179 -6.87 -19.31 2.75
N ARG A 180 -6.13 -19.92 3.67
CA ARG A 180 -4.75 -20.39 3.43
C ARG A 180 -4.71 -21.41 2.30
N LEU A 181 -5.61 -22.39 2.32
CA LEU A 181 -5.76 -23.38 1.25
C LEU A 181 -6.00 -22.69 -0.12
N ALA A 182 -6.93 -21.74 -0.19
CA ALA A 182 -7.24 -21.03 -1.43
C ALA A 182 -6.04 -20.23 -1.93
N VAL A 183 -5.34 -19.51 -1.06
CA VAL A 183 -4.14 -18.73 -1.43
C VAL A 183 -3.03 -19.65 -1.93
N VAL A 184 -2.73 -20.75 -1.22
CA VAL A 184 -1.71 -21.72 -1.62
C VAL A 184 -2.08 -22.37 -2.96
N TYR A 185 -3.33 -22.78 -3.13
CA TYR A 185 -3.79 -23.38 -4.37
C TYR A 185 -3.70 -22.43 -5.58
N LEU A 186 -4.14 -21.18 -5.40
CA LEU A 186 -4.02 -20.14 -6.45
C LEU A 186 -2.56 -19.83 -6.77
N ALA A 187 -1.68 -19.79 -5.77
CA ALA A 187 -0.24 -19.61 -5.98
C ALA A 187 0.37 -20.78 -6.76
N LEU A 188 0.03 -22.03 -6.41
CA LEU A 188 0.49 -23.21 -7.14
C LEU A 188 -0.02 -23.22 -8.59
N LEU A 189 -1.28 -22.84 -8.82
CA LEU A 189 -1.84 -22.71 -10.18
C LEU A 189 -1.12 -21.63 -11.00
N ALA A 190 -0.86 -20.47 -10.38
CA ALA A 190 -0.14 -19.37 -11.01
C ALA A 190 1.31 -19.78 -11.36
N LEU A 191 2.03 -20.37 -10.41
CA LEU A 191 3.39 -20.88 -10.63
C LEU A 191 3.42 -21.96 -11.71
N TRP A 192 2.48 -22.88 -11.71
CA TRP A 192 2.39 -23.90 -12.75
C TRP A 192 2.07 -23.30 -14.14
N GLY A 193 1.11 -22.37 -14.19
CA GLY A 193 0.66 -21.72 -15.42
C GLY A 193 1.67 -20.76 -16.02
N LEU A 194 2.49 -20.14 -15.17
CA LEU A 194 3.47 -19.12 -15.55
C LEU A 194 4.92 -19.60 -15.47
N ARG A 195 5.16 -20.89 -15.14
CA ARG A 195 6.53 -21.43 -15.12
C ARG A 195 7.22 -21.26 -16.47
N PRO A 196 8.54 -21.14 -16.53
CA PRO A 196 9.29 -21.07 -17.76
C PRO A 196 8.91 -22.22 -18.72
N GLY A 197 8.69 -21.91 -19.98
CA GLY A 197 8.27 -22.90 -20.99
C GLY A 197 6.80 -23.32 -20.94
N ALA A 198 5.96 -22.76 -20.05
CA ALA A 198 4.53 -23.00 -20.06
C ALA A 198 3.86 -22.45 -21.33
N ALA A 199 2.70 -23.00 -21.71
CA ALA A 199 1.97 -22.59 -22.90
C ALA A 199 1.69 -21.08 -22.99
N ALA A 200 1.48 -20.44 -21.82
CA ALA A 200 1.25 -19.01 -21.73
C ALA A 200 2.42 -18.14 -22.23
N TRP A 201 3.64 -18.68 -22.26
CA TRP A 201 4.82 -18.00 -22.82
C TRP A 201 4.97 -18.15 -24.35
N HIS A 202 4.26 -19.10 -24.94
CA HIS A 202 4.32 -19.38 -26.39
C HIS A 202 3.10 -18.85 -27.16
N GLU A 203 2.08 -18.41 -26.44
CA GLU A 203 0.84 -17.91 -27.00
C GLU A 203 0.77 -16.39 -26.90
N ALA A 204 0.72 -15.71 -28.04
CA ALA A 204 0.58 -14.25 -28.09
C ALA A 204 -0.73 -13.83 -27.45
N TYR A 205 -0.65 -12.89 -26.51
CA TYR A 205 -1.79 -12.42 -25.71
C TYR A 205 -2.95 -11.91 -26.56
N LEU A 206 -2.65 -11.10 -27.56
CA LEU A 206 -3.68 -10.47 -28.41
C LEU A 206 -4.44 -11.50 -29.26
N THR A 207 -3.75 -12.50 -29.77
CA THR A 207 -4.34 -13.57 -30.59
C THR A 207 -5.17 -14.53 -29.75
N HIS A 208 -4.72 -14.84 -28.52
CA HIS A 208 -5.36 -15.81 -27.63
C HIS A 208 -6.15 -15.15 -26.49
N ARG A 209 -6.56 -13.90 -26.66
CA ARG A 209 -7.21 -13.09 -25.62
C ARG A 209 -8.43 -13.76 -24.99
N ALA A 210 -9.27 -14.43 -25.81
CA ALA A 210 -10.46 -15.11 -25.30
C ALA A 210 -10.10 -16.24 -24.32
N LYS A 211 -8.99 -16.96 -24.57
CA LYS A 211 -8.48 -18.03 -23.70
C LYS A 211 -8.02 -17.50 -22.34
N TYR A 212 -7.33 -16.34 -22.33
CA TYR A 212 -6.75 -15.76 -21.12
C TYR A 212 -7.66 -14.76 -20.38
N ARG A 213 -8.85 -14.48 -20.94
CA ARG A 213 -9.84 -13.60 -20.30
C ARG A 213 -10.19 -14.03 -18.87
N PRO A 214 -10.41 -15.33 -18.54
CA PRO A 214 -10.65 -15.74 -17.17
C PRO A 214 -9.49 -15.41 -16.23
N ALA A 215 -8.24 -15.63 -16.65
CA ALA A 215 -7.07 -15.32 -15.83
C ALA A 215 -6.96 -13.81 -15.55
N VAL A 216 -7.20 -12.97 -16.57
CA VAL A 216 -7.25 -11.49 -16.42
C VAL A 216 -8.33 -11.08 -15.45
N LEU A 217 -9.53 -11.67 -15.55
CA LEU A 217 -10.66 -11.36 -14.66
C LEU A 217 -10.37 -11.81 -13.23
N VAL A 218 -9.86 -13.02 -13.02
CA VAL A 218 -9.51 -13.53 -11.67
C VAL A 218 -8.44 -12.64 -11.04
N LEU A 219 -7.36 -12.34 -11.75
CA LEU A 219 -6.30 -11.47 -11.25
C LEU A 219 -6.84 -10.06 -10.94
N GLY A 220 -7.60 -9.47 -11.85
CA GLY A 220 -8.20 -8.15 -11.65
C GLY A 220 -9.16 -8.11 -10.47
N CYS A 221 -10.07 -9.09 -10.36
CA CYS A 221 -10.99 -9.19 -9.23
C CYS A 221 -10.23 -9.38 -7.90
N MET A 222 -9.20 -10.23 -7.88
CA MET A 222 -8.39 -10.45 -6.67
C MET A 222 -7.71 -9.16 -6.22
N LEU A 223 -7.06 -8.42 -7.14
CA LEU A 223 -6.44 -7.14 -6.83
C LEU A 223 -7.46 -6.11 -6.33
N CYS A 224 -8.63 -6.04 -6.97
CA CYS A 224 -9.71 -5.13 -6.54
C CYS A 224 -10.30 -5.51 -5.18
N LEU A 225 -10.45 -6.80 -4.88
CA LEU A 225 -10.93 -7.26 -3.56
C LEU A 225 -9.91 -6.97 -2.46
N LEU A 226 -8.62 -7.18 -2.73
CA LEU A 226 -7.56 -6.79 -1.81
C LEU A 226 -7.54 -5.28 -1.57
N ALA A 227 -7.73 -4.46 -2.62
CA ALA A 227 -7.84 -3.01 -2.49
C ALA A 227 -9.07 -2.59 -1.69
N ALA A 228 -10.21 -3.29 -1.84
CA ALA A 228 -11.41 -3.03 -1.06
C ALA A 228 -11.24 -3.41 0.43
N ALA A 229 -10.48 -4.46 0.73
CA ALA A 229 -10.23 -4.90 2.11
C ALA A 229 -9.13 -4.10 2.83
N ALA A 230 -8.16 -3.56 2.07
CA ALA A 230 -6.97 -2.96 2.62
C ALA A 230 -7.21 -1.84 3.66
N PRO A 231 -8.08 -0.84 3.46
CA PRO A 231 -8.26 0.22 4.45
C PRO A 231 -8.92 -0.27 5.74
N PHE A 232 -9.69 -1.37 5.70
CA PHE A 232 -10.41 -1.89 6.86
C PHE A 232 -9.57 -2.83 7.74
N ALA A 233 -8.33 -3.08 7.37
CA ALA A 233 -7.37 -3.74 8.25
C ALA A 233 -7.02 -2.86 9.47
N ASP A 234 -7.04 -1.53 9.31
CA ASP A 234 -6.98 -0.61 10.45
C ASP A 234 -8.35 -0.53 11.14
N ALA A 235 -8.39 -0.81 12.45
CA ALA A 235 -9.62 -0.80 13.24
C ALA A 235 -10.31 0.58 13.26
N ARG A 236 -9.52 1.67 13.19
CA ARG A 236 -10.06 3.03 13.11
C ARG A 236 -10.89 3.23 11.84
N ASN A 237 -10.38 2.77 10.70
CA ASN A 237 -11.10 2.86 9.43
C ASN A 237 -12.34 1.99 9.42
N SER A 238 -12.32 0.84 10.10
CA SER A 238 -13.50 -0.01 10.29
C SER A 238 -14.54 0.70 11.15
N GLY A 239 -14.12 1.35 12.23
CA GLY A 239 -15.00 2.15 13.10
C GLY A 239 -15.62 3.32 12.34
N VAL A 240 -14.85 4.07 11.56
CA VAL A 240 -15.34 5.16 10.72
C VAL A 240 -16.35 4.65 9.68
N ALA A 241 -16.09 3.53 9.03
CA ALA A 241 -17.02 2.96 8.04
C ALA A 241 -18.32 2.48 8.67
N THR A 242 -18.29 1.98 9.91
CA THR A 242 -19.50 1.56 10.66
C THR A 242 -20.22 2.72 11.31
N SER A 243 -19.50 3.70 11.86
CA SER A 243 -20.09 4.89 12.48
C SER A 243 -20.64 5.86 11.44
N PHE A 244 -20.20 5.78 10.20
CA PHE A 244 -20.78 6.53 9.10
C PHE A 244 -22.28 6.24 8.89
N TYR A 245 -22.73 5.01 9.13
CA TYR A 245 -24.13 4.61 9.09
C TYR A 245 -24.80 4.61 10.47
N ASN A 246 -24.01 4.57 11.55
CA ASN A 246 -24.47 4.57 12.93
C ASN A 246 -23.76 5.71 13.68
N VAL A 247 -24.13 6.94 13.39
CA VAL A 247 -23.69 8.06 14.22
C VAL A 247 -24.41 7.92 15.55
N GLU A 248 -23.68 7.68 16.63
CA GLU A 248 -24.24 7.39 17.97
C GLU A 248 -25.24 8.41 18.48
N ASN A 249 -25.24 9.61 17.90
CA ASN A 249 -26.13 10.72 18.28
C ASN A 249 -27.06 11.15 17.14
N TRP A 250 -27.19 10.35 16.08
CA TRP A 250 -28.13 10.67 15.01
C TRP A 250 -29.52 10.15 15.37
N ASP A 251 -30.46 11.05 15.41
CA ASP A 251 -31.90 10.77 15.67
C ASP A 251 -32.60 10.08 14.49
N GLY A 252 -31.93 9.81 13.40
CA GLY A 252 -32.47 9.18 12.17
C GLY A 252 -33.24 10.14 11.25
N GLU A 253 -33.48 11.37 11.69
CA GLU A 253 -34.28 12.36 10.96
C GLU A 253 -33.55 13.68 10.72
N SER A 254 -32.72 14.13 11.67
CA SER A 254 -31.96 15.37 11.54
C SER A 254 -30.68 15.19 10.72
N ARG A 255 -30.33 16.24 9.95
CA ARG A 255 -28.99 16.29 9.34
C ARG A 255 -27.95 16.31 10.44
N ILE A 256 -26.94 15.45 10.33
CA ILE A 256 -25.75 15.51 11.17
C ILE A 256 -25.17 16.91 11.05
N THR A 257 -25.08 17.63 12.15
CA THR A 257 -24.56 18.99 12.11
C THR A 257 -23.03 18.91 11.94
N PHE A 258 -22.52 19.63 10.97
CA PHE A 258 -21.10 19.75 10.68
C PHE A 258 -20.22 20.11 11.89
N THR A 259 -20.75 20.84 12.87
CA THR A 259 -20.09 21.18 14.13
C THR A 259 -19.77 19.97 14.99
N GLN A 260 -20.52 18.89 14.93
CA GLN A 260 -20.21 17.67 15.68
C GLN A 260 -19.07 16.88 15.04
N HIS A 261 -18.94 16.87 13.71
CA HIS A 261 -17.83 16.26 13.01
C HIS A 261 -16.55 17.09 13.07
N ILE A 262 -16.64 18.42 13.09
CA ILE A 262 -15.44 19.29 13.18
C ILE A 262 -14.78 19.23 14.57
N SER A 263 -15.52 18.96 15.64
CA SER A 263 -14.90 18.86 16.98
C SER A 263 -13.92 17.67 17.07
N ASP A 264 -14.22 16.59 16.37
CA ASP A 264 -13.36 15.40 16.29
C ASP A 264 -12.25 15.55 15.24
N TRP A 265 -12.39 16.52 14.35
CA TRP A 265 -11.52 16.77 13.21
C TRP A 265 -10.17 17.41 13.58
N GLN A 266 -10.00 17.91 14.79
CA GLN A 266 -8.75 18.57 15.23
C GLN A 266 -7.50 17.68 15.04
N ASN A 267 -7.69 16.37 15.01
CA ASN A 267 -6.61 15.40 14.88
C ASN A 267 -6.71 14.53 13.62
N ASP A 268 -7.72 14.71 12.77
CA ASP A 268 -7.92 13.87 11.58
C ASP A 268 -7.77 14.68 10.28
N SER A 269 -6.58 14.62 9.69
CA SER A 269 -6.31 15.22 8.37
C SER A 269 -7.19 14.64 7.25
N ALA A 270 -7.90 13.52 7.49
CA ALA A 270 -8.80 12.91 6.52
C ALA A 270 -10.06 13.76 6.26
N ALA A 271 -10.56 14.45 7.26
CA ALA A 271 -11.81 15.22 7.18
C ALA A 271 -11.71 16.55 6.42
N GLN A 272 -10.52 17.00 6.03
CA GLN A 272 -10.34 18.29 5.36
C GLN A 272 -11.15 18.42 4.06
N TYR A 273 -11.27 17.36 3.27
CA TYR A 273 -12.06 17.39 2.04
C TYR A 273 -13.57 17.43 2.29
N GLY A 274 -14.05 16.78 3.36
CA GLY A 274 -15.44 16.88 3.80
C GLY A 274 -15.76 18.31 4.22
N ALA A 275 -14.92 18.92 5.06
CA ALA A 275 -15.06 20.32 5.47
C ALA A 275 -15.04 21.28 4.28
N LEU A 276 -14.18 21.04 3.27
CA LEU A 276 -14.19 21.84 2.05
C LEU A 276 -15.47 21.67 1.25
N ALA A 277 -16.00 20.45 1.10
CA ALA A 277 -17.26 20.20 0.40
C ALA A 277 -18.42 20.95 1.06
N HIS A 278 -18.52 20.87 2.38
CA HIS A 278 -19.51 21.61 3.15
C HIS A 278 -19.38 23.13 2.97
N SER A 279 -18.16 23.66 2.97
CA SER A 279 -17.91 25.08 2.72
C SER A 279 -18.36 25.50 1.31
N LEU A 280 -18.05 24.69 0.29
CA LEU A 280 -18.47 24.93 -1.09
C LEU A 280 -19.98 24.98 -1.25
N LEU A 281 -20.71 24.09 -0.58
CA LEU A 281 -22.20 24.10 -0.57
C LEU A 281 -22.78 25.35 0.09
N ASN A 282 -22.04 25.95 1.02
CA ASN A 282 -22.38 27.22 1.66
C ASN A 282 -21.83 28.46 0.92
N GLY A 283 -21.30 28.29 -0.29
CA GLY A 283 -20.76 29.38 -1.12
C GLY A 283 -19.44 29.95 -0.59
N ARG A 284 -18.70 29.22 0.24
CA ARG A 284 -17.40 29.62 0.83
C ARG A 284 -16.26 28.76 0.25
N LEU A 285 -15.05 29.34 0.21
CA LEU A 285 -13.84 28.67 -0.22
C LEU A 285 -12.89 28.39 0.94
N ASP A 286 -13.08 29.05 2.07
CA ASP A 286 -12.37 28.86 3.34
C ASP A 286 -13.09 27.80 4.19
N LEU A 287 -12.37 27.19 5.10
CA LEU A 287 -12.93 26.31 6.11
C LEU A 287 -13.76 27.13 7.11
N GLN A 288 -14.94 26.63 7.48
CA GLN A 288 -15.86 27.33 8.38
C GLN A 288 -15.39 27.21 9.86
N ARG A 289 -14.13 27.56 10.10
CA ARG A 289 -13.52 27.57 11.43
C ARG A 289 -12.63 28.79 11.57
N ASP A 290 -12.86 29.55 12.63
CA ASP A 290 -12.08 30.73 12.93
C ASP A 290 -10.71 30.33 13.53
N PRO A 291 -9.60 30.90 13.02
CA PRO A 291 -8.30 30.73 13.65
C PRO A 291 -8.28 31.34 15.06
N PRO A 292 -7.46 30.81 16.00
CA PRO A 292 -7.23 31.45 17.29
C PRO A 292 -6.83 32.91 17.12
N ALA A 293 -7.40 33.81 17.96
CA ALA A 293 -7.14 35.27 17.88
C ALA A 293 -5.63 35.58 17.96
N ALA A 294 -4.90 34.83 18.77
CA ALA A 294 -3.45 34.98 18.93
C ALA A 294 -2.69 34.86 17.58
N MET A 295 -3.19 34.10 16.60
CA MET A 295 -2.53 33.99 15.30
C MET A 295 -2.49 35.30 14.51
N ALA A 296 -3.49 36.17 14.69
CA ALA A 296 -3.52 37.49 14.03
C ALA A 296 -2.51 38.46 14.63
N GLU A 297 -2.10 38.25 15.86
CA GLU A 297 -1.13 39.09 16.60
C GLU A 297 0.31 38.61 16.44
N MET A 298 0.52 37.39 15.89
CA MET A 298 1.85 36.83 15.67
C MET A 298 2.60 37.55 14.55
N GLN A 299 3.89 37.84 14.79
CA GLN A 299 4.77 38.38 13.73
C GLN A 299 4.94 37.38 12.58
N ASN A 300 5.06 36.09 12.90
CA ASN A 300 5.14 34.99 11.93
C ASN A 300 4.29 33.81 12.38
N PRO A 301 3.05 33.65 11.91
CA PRO A 301 2.19 32.53 12.26
C PRO A 301 2.65 31.19 11.66
N TYR A 302 3.60 31.22 10.72
CA TYR A 302 4.15 30.03 10.06
C TYR A 302 5.31 29.40 10.85
N ASP A 303 5.91 30.11 11.81
CA ASP A 303 6.87 29.53 12.74
C ASP A 303 6.18 28.53 13.65
N THR A 304 6.59 27.28 13.55
CA THR A 304 5.93 26.16 14.27
C THR A 304 6.08 26.28 15.78
N ALA A 305 7.28 26.60 16.26
CA ALA A 305 7.54 26.69 17.70
C ALA A 305 6.79 27.87 18.32
N ALA A 306 6.80 29.03 17.67
CA ALA A 306 6.06 30.20 18.09
C ALA A 306 4.54 29.94 18.07
N ARG A 307 4.02 29.28 17.04
CA ARG A 307 2.61 28.93 16.90
C ARG A 307 2.16 27.94 17.97
N GLN A 308 2.90 26.88 18.22
CA GLN A 308 2.57 25.90 19.26
C GLN A 308 2.52 26.52 20.65
N SER A 309 3.34 27.54 20.91
CA SER A 309 3.34 28.26 22.18
C SER A 309 2.18 29.26 22.31
N ALA A 310 1.89 30.02 21.24
CA ALA A 310 0.93 31.13 21.28
C ALA A 310 -0.51 30.72 20.89
N ALA A 311 -0.66 29.73 20.04
CA ALA A 311 -1.93 29.27 19.49
C ALA A 311 -1.94 27.72 19.34
N PRO A 312 -1.91 26.96 20.46
CA PRO A 312 -1.83 25.50 20.43
C PRO A 312 -3.03 24.83 19.70
N ASP A 313 -4.19 25.51 19.68
CA ASP A 313 -5.41 25.05 19.03
C ASP A 313 -5.45 25.39 17.52
N ALA A 314 -4.37 25.96 16.96
CA ALA A 314 -4.30 26.22 15.52
C ALA A 314 -4.34 24.91 14.73
N LEU A 315 -5.09 24.92 13.62
CA LEU A 315 -5.18 23.75 12.74
C LEU A 315 -3.81 23.41 12.15
N TRP A 316 -3.59 22.12 11.96
CA TRP A 316 -2.39 21.55 11.36
C TRP A 316 -2.62 21.19 9.89
N ASP A 317 -1.58 21.36 9.06
CA ASP A 317 -1.58 21.05 7.62
C ASP A 317 -2.75 21.68 6.82
N VAL A 318 -3.10 22.92 7.16
CA VAL A 318 -4.00 23.78 6.42
C VAL A 318 -3.28 25.07 6.02
N ALA A 319 -3.69 25.70 4.96
CA ALA A 319 -3.17 27.00 4.58
C ALA A 319 -3.88 28.10 5.40
N TYR A 320 -3.08 28.91 6.10
CA TYR A 320 -3.55 30.13 6.80
C TYR A 320 -3.25 31.35 5.94
N TYR A 321 -4.28 32.04 5.49
CA TYR A 321 -4.11 33.23 4.63
C TYR A 321 -5.16 34.28 4.97
N GLN A 322 -4.70 35.51 5.25
CA GLN A 322 -5.56 36.65 5.58
C GLN A 322 -6.60 36.36 6.68
N GLY A 323 -6.19 35.71 7.76
CA GLY A 323 -7.04 35.39 8.90
C GLY A 323 -8.05 34.26 8.66
N ARG A 324 -7.87 33.43 7.65
CA ARG A 324 -8.75 32.30 7.31
C ARG A 324 -7.96 31.03 7.02
N TYR A 325 -8.60 29.88 7.24
CA TYR A 325 -8.06 28.58 6.90
C TYR A 325 -8.57 28.10 5.56
N TYR A 326 -7.68 27.54 4.75
CA TYR A 326 -7.98 26.93 3.45
C TYR A 326 -7.33 25.56 3.33
N VAL A 327 -8.00 24.64 2.60
CA VAL A 327 -7.34 23.41 2.17
C VAL A 327 -6.36 23.76 1.07
N TYR A 328 -5.07 23.50 1.26
CA TYR A 328 -4.04 23.77 0.23
C TYR A 328 -3.84 22.59 -0.73
N PHE A 329 -4.32 21.40 -0.36
CA PHE A 329 -4.35 20.26 -1.25
C PHE A 329 -5.27 20.50 -2.45
N GLY A 330 -5.04 19.77 -3.55
CA GLY A 330 -5.83 19.94 -4.76
C GLY A 330 -7.31 19.64 -4.52
N ILE A 331 -8.17 20.45 -5.12
CA ILE A 331 -9.64 20.40 -4.92
C ILE A 331 -10.33 19.18 -5.57
N VAL A 332 -9.68 18.52 -6.54
CA VAL A 332 -10.32 17.48 -7.38
C VAL A 332 -10.88 16.30 -6.58
N PRO A 333 -10.20 15.72 -5.56
CA PRO A 333 -10.79 14.66 -4.76
C PRO A 333 -12.09 15.09 -4.07
N CYS A 334 -12.14 16.33 -3.56
CA CYS A 334 -13.35 16.91 -2.98
C CYS A 334 -14.49 17.02 -4.00
N LEU A 335 -14.23 17.58 -5.18
CA LEU A 335 -15.25 17.78 -6.23
C LEU A 335 -15.81 16.48 -6.80
N LEU A 336 -15.00 15.41 -6.83
CA LEU A 336 -15.43 14.14 -7.42
C LEU A 336 -16.19 13.24 -6.45
N PHE A 337 -15.91 13.33 -5.15
CA PHE A 337 -16.44 12.40 -4.18
C PHE A 337 -17.17 13.07 -3.02
N GLN A 338 -16.53 13.96 -2.29
CA GLN A 338 -17.11 14.55 -1.09
C GLN A 338 -18.30 15.45 -1.41
N LEU A 339 -18.11 16.38 -2.34
CA LEU A 339 -19.17 17.33 -2.73
C LEU A 339 -20.42 16.63 -3.32
N PRO A 340 -20.29 15.71 -4.30
CA PRO A 340 -21.47 14.99 -4.81
C PRO A 340 -22.14 14.13 -3.75
N PHE A 341 -21.36 13.53 -2.86
CA PHE A 341 -21.89 12.69 -1.79
C PHE A 341 -22.77 13.51 -0.82
N GLU A 342 -22.24 14.63 -0.29
CA GLU A 342 -22.98 15.51 0.60
C GLU A 342 -24.22 16.13 -0.10
N LEU A 343 -24.07 16.52 -1.38
CA LEU A 343 -25.17 17.04 -2.18
C LEU A 343 -26.33 16.03 -2.33
N LEU A 344 -26.00 14.75 -2.51
CA LEU A 344 -27.00 13.70 -2.75
C LEU A 344 -27.60 13.14 -1.46
N THR A 345 -26.82 13.01 -0.41
CA THR A 345 -27.20 12.35 0.85
C THR A 345 -27.59 13.34 1.94
N GLY A 346 -27.09 14.58 1.88
CA GLY A 346 -27.17 15.57 2.94
C GLY A 346 -26.24 15.28 4.12
N VAL A 347 -25.45 14.22 4.04
CA VAL A 347 -24.48 13.82 5.07
C VAL A 347 -23.11 14.39 4.71
N PRO A 348 -22.50 15.23 5.55
CA PRO A 348 -21.14 15.68 5.34
C PRO A 348 -20.17 14.51 5.56
N ASP A 349 -19.02 14.59 4.89
CA ASP A 349 -17.87 13.73 5.11
C ASP A 349 -18.03 12.24 4.73
N LEU A 350 -17.95 11.97 3.42
CA LEU A 350 -17.74 10.61 2.92
C LEU A 350 -16.41 10.07 3.47
N PRO A 351 -16.36 8.89 4.10
CA PRO A 351 -15.08 8.28 4.51
C PRO A 351 -14.07 8.21 3.35
N PRO A 352 -12.90 8.84 3.47
CA PRO A 352 -11.90 8.88 2.39
C PRO A 352 -11.51 7.49 1.88
N SER A 353 -11.52 6.48 2.76
CA SER A 353 -11.29 5.08 2.41
C SER A 353 -12.18 4.57 1.28
N LEU A 354 -13.47 4.94 1.26
CA LEU A 354 -14.41 4.50 0.21
C LEU A 354 -14.09 5.12 -1.14
N ALA A 355 -13.80 6.42 -1.17
CA ALA A 355 -13.39 7.10 -2.39
C ALA A 355 -12.04 6.56 -2.92
N MET A 356 -11.09 6.31 -2.02
CA MET A 356 -9.79 5.75 -2.36
C MET A 356 -9.88 4.33 -2.93
N ILE A 357 -10.80 3.49 -2.45
CA ILE A 357 -11.08 2.17 -3.04
C ILE A 357 -11.50 2.32 -4.51
N VAL A 358 -12.40 3.26 -4.82
CA VAL A 358 -12.84 3.52 -6.21
C VAL A 358 -11.65 3.94 -7.07
N MET A 359 -10.81 4.84 -6.58
CA MET A 359 -9.61 5.28 -7.32
C MET A 359 -8.58 4.16 -7.49
N ALA A 360 -8.41 3.29 -6.50
CA ALA A 360 -7.56 2.10 -6.62
C ALA A 360 -8.10 1.13 -7.69
N TRP A 361 -9.40 0.90 -7.75
CA TRP A 361 -10.02 0.08 -8.80
C TRP A 361 -9.82 0.68 -10.19
N LEU A 362 -9.95 2.00 -10.33
CA LEU A 362 -9.69 2.69 -11.59
C LEU A 362 -8.22 2.60 -11.99
N LEU A 363 -7.30 2.71 -11.03
CA LEU A 363 -5.86 2.52 -11.26
C LEU A 363 -5.56 1.08 -11.73
N ILE A 364 -6.08 0.06 -11.05
CA ILE A 364 -5.92 -1.35 -11.43
C ILE A 364 -6.47 -1.59 -12.85
N LEU A 365 -7.66 -1.07 -13.14
CA LEU A 365 -8.26 -1.15 -14.48
C LEU A 365 -7.35 -0.50 -15.55
N ALA A 366 -6.80 0.68 -15.23
CA ALA A 366 -5.90 1.39 -16.12
C ALA A 366 -4.61 0.60 -16.39
N VAL A 367 -4.06 -0.11 -15.39
CA VAL A 367 -2.88 -0.98 -15.57
C VAL A 367 -3.15 -2.08 -16.60
N PHE A 368 -4.27 -2.81 -16.48
CA PHE A 368 -4.64 -3.82 -17.49
C PHE A 368 -4.86 -3.21 -18.87
N GLY A 369 -5.50 -2.05 -18.92
CA GLY A 369 -5.72 -1.29 -20.15
C GLY A 369 -4.40 -0.87 -20.80
N LEU A 370 -3.47 -0.33 -20.02
CA LEU A 370 -2.13 0.12 -20.48
C LEU A 370 -1.31 -1.04 -21.04
N VAL A 371 -1.20 -2.14 -20.29
CA VAL A 371 -0.44 -3.33 -20.75
C VAL A 371 -1.01 -3.85 -22.06
N ARG A 372 -2.34 -3.92 -22.19
CA ARG A 372 -2.99 -4.33 -23.44
C ARG A 372 -2.69 -3.37 -24.60
N GLN A 373 -2.79 -2.05 -24.37
CA GLN A 373 -2.53 -1.05 -25.41
C GLN A 373 -1.05 -1.00 -25.81
N ALA A 374 -0.15 -1.20 -24.85
CA ALA A 374 1.29 -1.32 -25.11
C ALA A 374 1.61 -2.57 -25.95
N ALA A 375 1.01 -3.71 -25.61
CA ALA A 375 1.13 -4.92 -26.40
C ALA A 375 0.63 -4.70 -27.85
N GLN A 376 -0.52 -4.04 -28.02
CA GLN A 376 -1.08 -3.75 -29.35
C GLN A 376 -0.17 -2.81 -30.16
N ARG A 377 0.47 -1.83 -29.51
CA ARG A 377 1.27 -0.82 -30.20
C ARG A 377 2.67 -1.28 -30.54
N TRP A 378 3.36 -1.92 -29.59
CA TRP A 378 4.80 -2.18 -29.70
C TRP A 378 5.15 -3.66 -29.67
N PHE A 379 4.30 -4.52 -29.11
CA PHE A 379 4.60 -5.91 -28.84
C PHE A 379 3.45 -6.85 -29.23
N PRO A 380 2.99 -6.86 -30.51
CA PRO A 380 1.83 -7.67 -30.91
C PRO A 380 2.04 -9.17 -30.71
N SER A 381 3.28 -9.62 -30.63
CA SER A 381 3.67 -11.03 -30.39
C SER A 381 3.95 -11.32 -28.91
N ALA A 382 3.84 -10.32 -28.01
CA ALA A 382 4.10 -10.54 -26.59
C ALA A 382 3.22 -11.67 -26.03
N SER A 383 3.84 -12.54 -25.24
CA SER A 383 3.18 -13.70 -24.67
C SER A 383 2.11 -13.32 -23.62
N ALA A 384 1.14 -14.21 -23.43
CA ALA A 384 0.11 -14.01 -22.41
C ALA A 384 0.70 -13.99 -21.01
N ALA A 385 1.72 -14.82 -20.73
CA ALA A 385 2.41 -14.83 -19.45
C ALA A 385 3.10 -13.50 -19.17
N ALA A 386 3.85 -12.95 -20.14
CA ALA A 386 4.53 -11.66 -19.95
C ALA A 386 3.53 -10.50 -19.71
N CYS A 387 2.41 -10.47 -20.44
CA CYS A 387 1.37 -9.45 -20.23
C CYS A 387 0.69 -9.57 -18.86
N LEU A 388 0.39 -10.78 -18.39
CA LEU A 388 -0.20 -11.00 -17.06
C LEU A 388 0.78 -10.63 -15.96
N LEU A 389 2.05 -11.04 -16.07
CA LEU A 389 3.10 -10.68 -15.11
C LEU A 389 3.38 -9.18 -15.10
N ALA A 390 3.38 -8.51 -16.27
CA ALA A 390 3.52 -7.06 -16.34
C ALA A 390 2.38 -6.36 -15.57
N ALA A 391 1.12 -6.77 -15.79
CA ALA A 391 -0.01 -6.20 -15.07
C ALA A 391 0.06 -6.49 -13.56
N ALA A 392 0.36 -7.73 -13.16
CA ALA A 392 0.52 -8.10 -11.75
C ALA A 392 1.67 -7.35 -11.08
N GLY A 393 2.82 -7.20 -11.76
CA GLY A 393 3.99 -6.52 -11.23
C GLY A 393 3.80 -5.01 -11.08
N ILE A 394 3.08 -4.37 -12.00
CA ILE A 394 2.74 -2.94 -11.87
C ILE A 394 1.74 -2.74 -10.73
N ALA A 395 0.63 -3.47 -10.72
CA ALA A 395 -0.40 -3.29 -9.70
C ALA A 395 0.06 -3.75 -8.31
N GLY A 396 0.72 -4.91 -8.22
CA GLY A 396 1.18 -5.48 -6.95
C GLY A 396 2.45 -4.83 -6.40
N GLY A 397 3.31 -4.28 -7.26
CA GLY A 397 4.52 -3.53 -6.86
C GLY A 397 4.26 -2.03 -6.62
N SER A 398 3.07 -1.52 -6.98
CA SER A 398 2.67 -0.15 -6.66
C SER A 398 2.40 0.00 -5.16
N GLN A 399 2.48 1.20 -4.65
CA GLN A 399 2.16 1.49 -3.24
C GLN A 399 0.65 1.66 -2.98
N VAL A 400 -0.23 1.18 -3.87
CA VAL A 400 -1.68 1.36 -3.75
C VAL A 400 -2.20 0.83 -2.40
N TYR A 401 -1.77 -0.35 -1.98
CA TYR A 401 -2.22 -0.96 -0.73
C TYR A 401 -1.69 -0.23 0.51
N TYR A 402 -0.46 0.28 0.44
CA TYR A 402 0.11 1.13 1.47
C TYR A 402 -0.66 2.45 1.63
N LEU A 403 -1.01 3.09 0.51
CA LEU A 403 -1.82 4.32 0.53
C LEU A 403 -3.23 4.07 1.09
N LEU A 404 -3.85 2.94 0.74
CA LEU A 404 -5.17 2.56 1.23
C LEU A 404 -5.21 2.28 2.74
N LEU A 405 -4.10 1.86 3.34
CA LEU A 405 -4.02 1.64 4.79
C LEU A 405 -4.15 2.95 5.58
N ARG A 406 -3.75 4.07 4.98
CA ARG A 406 -3.73 5.40 5.61
C ARG A 406 -4.58 6.39 4.81
N PRO A 407 -5.91 6.36 4.92
CA PRO A 407 -6.81 7.19 4.11
C PRO A 407 -6.85 8.65 4.60
N SER A 408 -5.69 9.30 4.65
CA SER A 408 -5.56 10.71 4.97
C SER A 408 -5.68 11.59 3.72
N VAL A 409 -5.76 12.89 3.91
CA VAL A 409 -5.79 13.87 2.80
C VAL A 409 -4.58 13.74 1.88
N TYR A 410 -3.43 13.32 2.41
CA TYR A 410 -2.18 13.16 1.64
C TYR A 410 -2.25 11.96 0.70
N GLU A 411 -2.51 10.77 1.25
CA GLU A 411 -2.59 9.51 0.51
C GLU A 411 -3.74 9.53 -0.48
N TYR A 412 -4.85 10.19 -0.12
CA TYR A 412 -5.99 10.36 -1.00
C TYR A 412 -5.63 11.19 -2.25
N ALA A 413 -4.99 12.35 -2.07
CA ALA A 413 -4.54 13.19 -3.17
C ALA A 413 -3.52 12.47 -4.07
N ILE A 414 -2.56 11.73 -3.48
CA ILE A 414 -1.54 10.95 -4.18
C ILE A 414 -2.18 9.84 -5.01
N LEU A 415 -3.08 9.05 -4.42
CA LEU A 415 -3.73 7.94 -5.12
C LEU A 415 -4.60 8.43 -6.28
N CYS A 416 -5.34 9.54 -6.10
CA CYS A 416 -6.10 10.17 -7.18
C CYS A 416 -5.18 10.61 -8.31
N GLY A 417 -4.08 11.29 -8.00
CA GLY A 417 -3.09 11.73 -8.98
C GLY A 417 -2.52 10.55 -9.77
N ALA A 418 -2.06 9.50 -9.08
CA ALA A 418 -1.51 8.31 -9.70
C ALA A 418 -2.52 7.59 -10.61
N ALA A 419 -3.78 7.45 -10.16
CA ALA A 419 -4.83 6.85 -10.96
C ALA A 419 -5.14 7.67 -12.22
N PHE A 420 -5.23 8.99 -12.11
CA PHE A 420 -5.47 9.85 -13.27
C PHE A 420 -4.32 9.85 -14.26
N VAL A 421 -3.06 9.81 -13.82
CA VAL A 421 -1.90 9.66 -14.73
C VAL A 421 -2.05 8.38 -15.55
N LEU A 422 -2.34 7.23 -14.92
CA LEU A 422 -2.46 5.97 -15.65
C LEU A 422 -3.70 5.92 -16.55
N LEU A 423 -4.82 6.48 -16.10
CA LEU A 423 -6.03 6.61 -16.93
C LEU A 423 -5.74 7.48 -18.16
N ALA A 424 -5.05 8.59 -18.00
CA ALA A 424 -4.66 9.47 -19.10
C ALA A 424 -3.80 8.73 -20.13
N LEU A 425 -2.74 8.05 -19.68
CA LEU A 425 -1.86 7.28 -20.55
C LEU A 425 -2.61 6.16 -21.26
N TRP A 426 -3.51 5.46 -20.56
CA TRP A 426 -4.33 4.42 -21.16
C TRP A 426 -5.24 4.97 -22.26
N GLN A 427 -5.97 6.06 -21.98
CA GLN A 427 -6.85 6.69 -22.96
C GLN A 427 -6.06 7.23 -24.16
N TRP A 428 -4.92 7.87 -23.94
CA TRP A 428 -4.08 8.36 -25.02
C TRP A 428 -3.53 7.22 -25.91
N LEU A 429 -3.14 6.10 -25.34
CA LEU A 429 -2.75 4.92 -26.11
C LEU A 429 -3.95 4.31 -26.86
N CYS A 430 -5.15 4.32 -26.28
CA CYS A 430 -6.38 3.94 -26.98
C CYS A 430 -6.62 4.83 -28.20
N ALA A 431 -6.51 6.15 -28.05
CA ALA A 431 -6.61 7.08 -29.18
C ALA A 431 -5.59 6.78 -30.28
N ALA A 432 -4.32 6.61 -29.90
CA ALA A 432 -3.22 6.38 -30.82
C ALA A 432 -3.29 5.02 -31.55
N ASN A 433 -3.93 4.01 -30.94
CA ASN A 433 -4.13 2.68 -31.53
C ASN A 433 -5.46 2.53 -32.28
N THR A 434 -6.35 3.52 -32.19
CA THR A 434 -7.62 3.50 -32.90
C THR A 434 -7.41 3.81 -34.39
N PRO A 435 -7.97 3.00 -35.30
CA PRO A 435 -7.88 3.27 -36.74
C PRO A 435 -8.47 4.63 -37.12
N VAL A 436 -7.85 5.30 -38.08
CA VAL A 436 -8.14 6.69 -38.51
C VAL A 436 -9.61 6.91 -38.91
N GLN A 437 -10.26 5.87 -39.48
CA GLN A 437 -11.66 5.93 -39.87
C GLN A 437 -12.63 6.09 -38.67
N HIS A 438 -12.20 5.75 -37.47
CA HIS A 438 -13.01 5.90 -36.25
C HIS A 438 -12.74 7.23 -35.53
N HIS A 439 -12.77 8.32 -36.27
CA HIS A 439 -12.48 9.68 -35.81
C HIS A 439 -13.15 10.08 -34.49
N GLY A 440 -14.46 9.82 -34.32
CA GLY A 440 -15.18 10.12 -33.07
C GLY A 440 -14.62 9.36 -31.86
N LYS A 441 -14.17 8.11 -32.02
CA LYS A 441 -13.53 7.35 -30.93
C LYS A 441 -12.16 7.96 -30.57
N ILE A 442 -11.39 8.39 -31.57
CA ILE A 442 -10.10 9.05 -31.34
C ILE A 442 -10.32 10.32 -30.52
N MET A 443 -11.27 11.18 -30.92
CA MET A 443 -11.61 12.40 -30.18
C MET A 443 -12.04 12.11 -28.74
N LEU A 444 -12.91 11.10 -28.54
CA LEU A 444 -13.36 10.71 -27.19
C LEU A 444 -12.18 10.28 -26.30
N HIS A 445 -11.31 9.40 -26.80
CA HIS A 445 -10.17 8.93 -26.02
C HIS A 445 -9.14 10.04 -25.77
N MET A 446 -8.95 10.96 -26.73
CA MET A 446 -8.10 12.15 -26.53
C MET A 446 -8.67 13.07 -25.44
N ALA A 447 -9.96 13.38 -25.52
CA ALA A 447 -10.62 14.24 -24.53
C ALA A 447 -10.60 13.62 -23.14
N LEU A 448 -10.94 12.34 -23.01
CA LEU A 448 -10.91 11.63 -21.74
C LEU A 448 -9.49 11.55 -21.15
N GLY A 449 -8.49 11.23 -21.97
CA GLY A 449 -7.10 11.18 -21.53
C GLY A 449 -6.58 12.53 -21.06
N SER A 450 -6.90 13.58 -21.81
CA SER A 450 -6.50 14.95 -21.46
C SER A 450 -7.27 15.50 -20.26
N LEU A 451 -8.54 15.13 -20.10
CA LEU A 451 -9.30 15.44 -18.87
C LEU A 451 -8.66 14.77 -17.66
N CYS A 452 -8.37 13.46 -17.74
CA CYS A 452 -7.71 12.74 -16.65
C CYS A 452 -6.37 13.40 -16.31
N MET A 453 -5.52 13.72 -17.29
CA MET A 453 -4.24 14.38 -17.04
C MET A 453 -4.41 15.76 -16.40
N ALA A 454 -5.30 16.59 -16.90
CA ALA A 454 -5.56 17.91 -16.33
C ALA A 454 -6.08 17.86 -14.88
N LEU A 455 -6.87 16.83 -14.53
CA LEU A 455 -7.34 16.61 -13.16
C LEU A 455 -6.20 16.26 -12.19
N VAL A 456 -5.05 15.78 -12.68
CA VAL A 456 -3.85 15.55 -11.86
C VAL A 456 -3.39 16.84 -11.19
N ALA A 457 -3.41 17.99 -11.92
CA ALA A 457 -3.03 19.28 -11.35
C ALA A 457 -3.88 19.71 -10.16
N GLY A 458 -5.14 19.27 -10.12
CA GLY A 458 -6.06 19.49 -9.01
C GLY A 458 -6.05 18.39 -7.94
N CYS A 459 -5.14 17.42 -8.04
CA CYS A 459 -4.85 16.42 -6.99
C CYS A 459 -3.42 16.65 -6.45
N ARG A 460 -2.43 16.53 -7.34
CA ARG A 460 -1.00 16.50 -7.05
C ARG A 460 -0.24 17.22 -8.18
N PRO A 461 -0.10 18.55 -8.13
CA PRO A 461 0.38 19.36 -9.27
C PRO A 461 1.71 18.91 -9.88
N GLN A 462 2.68 18.44 -9.07
CA GLN A 462 3.97 17.97 -9.55
C GLN A 462 3.87 16.73 -10.47
N MET A 463 2.88 15.89 -10.29
CA MET A 463 2.66 14.71 -11.15
C MET A 463 2.18 15.10 -12.56
N GLU A 464 1.74 16.34 -12.79
CA GLU A 464 1.39 16.86 -14.13
C GLU A 464 2.58 16.80 -15.11
N LEU A 465 3.81 16.71 -14.61
CA LEU A 465 5.00 16.49 -15.45
C LEU A 465 4.89 15.24 -16.33
N PHE A 466 4.09 14.25 -15.94
CA PHE A 466 3.82 13.09 -16.79
C PHE A 466 3.02 13.40 -18.05
N ALA A 467 2.43 14.60 -18.18
CA ALA A 467 1.80 15.05 -19.41
C ALA A 467 2.76 15.02 -20.60
N VAL A 468 4.07 15.17 -20.37
CA VAL A 468 5.10 15.09 -21.43
C VAL A 468 5.07 13.76 -22.18
N LEU A 469 4.51 12.69 -21.58
CA LEU A 469 4.37 11.38 -22.22
C LEU A 469 3.36 11.38 -23.38
N CYS A 470 2.54 12.41 -23.55
CA CYS A 470 1.74 12.61 -24.75
C CYS A 470 2.62 12.73 -26.01
N LEU A 471 3.84 13.31 -25.87
CA LEU A 471 4.74 13.53 -27.00
C LEU A 471 5.12 12.20 -27.71
N PRO A 472 5.73 11.20 -27.05
CA PRO A 472 6.05 9.95 -27.75
C PRO A 472 4.81 9.21 -28.25
N ILE A 473 3.63 9.39 -27.64
CA ILE A 473 2.39 8.75 -28.07
C ILE A 473 1.88 9.35 -29.37
N PHE A 474 1.83 10.69 -29.47
CA PHE A 474 1.15 11.38 -30.58
C PHE A 474 2.10 11.98 -31.63
N TRP A 475 3.37 12.23 -31.30
CA TRP A 475 4.35 12.79 -32.23
C TRP A 475 4.44 12.08 -33.59
N PRO A 476 4.46 10.72 -33.62
CA PRO A 476 4.54 9.99 -34.90
C PRO A 476 3.39 10.32 -35.85
N GLN A 477 2.18 10.43 -35.34
CA GLN A 477 0.97 10.62 -36.14
C GLN A 477 0.72 12.10 -36.45
N TYR A 478 0.75 12.96 -35.42
CA TYR A 478 0.32 14.36 -35.56
C TYR A 478 1.40 15.27 -36.12
N ILE A 479 2.67 15.02 -35.80
CA ILE A 479 3.79 15.87 -36.22
C ILE A 479 4.50 15.24 -37.44
N ARG A 480 5.02 14.00 -37.34
CA ARG A 480 5.77 13.38 -38.46
C ARG A 480 4.89 13.10 -39.68
N GLN A 481 3.71 12.55 -39.50
CA GLN A 481 2.75 12.27 -40.57
C GLN A 481 1.88 13.50 -40.91
N LYS A 482 2.12 14.65 -40.26
CA LYS A 482 1.47 15.94 -40.52
C LYS A 482 -0.06 15.90 -40.41
N ARG A 483 -0.62 15.02 -39.55
CA ARG A 483 -2.07 14.87 -39.37
C ARG A 483 -2.74 16.17 -38.91
N LEU A 484 -2.05 17.05 -38.16
CA LEU A 484 -2.50 18.38 -37.79
C LEU A 484 -2.86 19.27 -38.97
N ARG A 485 -2.43 18.93 -40.21
CA ARG A 485 -2.79 19.70 -41.42
C ARG A 485 -4.17 19.33 -41.99
N SER A 486 -4.78 18.26 -41.49
CA SER A 486 -6.12 17.84 -41.90
C SER A 486 -7.19 18.40 -40.95
N LYS A 487 -8.43 18.62 -41.48
CA LYS A 487 -9.57 19.08 -40.66
C LYS A 487 -9.81 18.10 -39.48
N GLN A 488 -9.72 16.79 -39.73
CA GLN A 488 -9.88 15.79 -38.69
C GLN A 488 -8.81 15.89 -37.61
N GLY A 489 -7.53 16.06 -37.98
CA GLY A 489 -6.45 16.22 -37.04
C GLY A 489 -6.56 17.49 -36.19
N ILE A 490 -7.10 18.57 -36.76
CA ILE A 490 -7.37 19.81 -36.01
C ILE A 490 -8.48 19.58 -34.98
N THR A 491 -9.60 18.94 -35.35
CA THR A 491 -10.70 18.66 -34.39
C THR A 491 -10.27 17.69 -33.28
N GLU A 492 -9.42 16.71 -33.61
CA GLU A 492 -8.80 15.81 -32.61
C GLU A 492 -7.87 16.59 -31.65
N ALA A 493 -7.07 17.55 -32.20
CA ALA A 493 -6.22 18.40 -31.37
C ALA A 493 -7.06 19.32 -30.46
N ILE A 494 -8.18 19.84 -30.92
CA ILE A 494 -9.12 20.59 -30.10
C ILE A 494 -9.69 19.71 -28.98
N ALA A 495 -10.09 18.48 -29.31
CA ALA A 495 -10.58 17.53 -28.30
C ALA A 495 -9.52 17.17 -27.26
N PHE A 496 -8.23 17.18 -27.64
CA PHE A 496 -7.11 17.00 -26.73
C PHE A 496 -6.89 18.22 -25.83
N VAL A 497 -6.90 19.44 -26.39
CA VAL A 497 -6.49 20.66 -25.66
C VAL A 497 -7.63 21.23 -24.81
N LEU A 498 -8.88 21.15 -25.28
CA LEU A 498 -10.03 21.79 -24.62
C LEU A 498 -10.23 21.37 -23.15
N PRO A 499 -10.20 20.08 -22.78
CA PRO A 499 -10.33 19.69 -21.37
C PRO A 499 -9.21 20.27 -20.49
N VAL A 500 -7.98 20.35 -21.00
CA VAL A 500 -6.83 20.94 -20.27
C VAL A 500 -7.07 22.41 -20.00
N ILE A 501 -7.52 23.18 -21.02
CA ILE A 501 -7.81 24.60 -20.85
C ILE A 501 -8.94 24.81 -19.83
N LEU A 502 -10.02 24.04 -19.91
CA LEU A 502 -11.18 24.21 -19.02
C LEU A 502 -10.80 23.92 -17.55
N VAL A 503 -10.06 22.83 -17.30
CA VAL A 503 -9.63 22.48 -15.94
C VAL A 503 -8.60 23.51 -15.44
N ALA A 504 -7.63 23.91 -16.27
CA ALA A 504 -6.64 24.92 -15.90
C ALA A 504 -7.31 26.26 -15.53
N LEU A 505 -8.23 26.75 -16.34
CA LEU A 505 -8.99 27.97 -16.03
C LEU A 505 -9.79 27.85 -14.74
N GLY A 506 -10.43 26.69 -14.49
CA GLY A 506 -11.14 26.43 -13.25
C GLY A 506 -10.22 26.47 -12.02
N LEU A 507 -9.06 25.81 -12.08
CA LEU A 507 -8.06 25.82 -11.00
C LEU A 507 -7.46 27.22 -10.81
N MET A 508 -7.16 27.92 -11.88
CA MET A 508 -6.64 29.29 -11.82
C MET A 508 -7.66 30.25 -11.17
N ALA A 509 -8.94 30.14 -11.54
CA ALA A 509 -10.03 30.93 -10.92
C ALA A 509 -10.17 30.59 -9.43
N TYR A 510 -10.14 29.32 -9.05
CA TYR A 510 -10.18 28.87 -7.67
C TYR A 510 -9.01 29.38 -6.83
N ASN A 511 -7.79 29.33 -7.40
CA ASN A 511 -6.61 29.85 -6.72
C ASN A 511 -6.66 31.39 -6.56
N ALA A 512 -7.05 32.11 -7.62
CA ALA A 512 -7.18 33.56 -7.57
C ALA A 512 -8.23 34.00 -6.53
N ALA A 513 -9.33 33.27 -6.42
CA ALA A 513 -10.39 33.58 -5.44
C ALA A 513 -9.95 33.33 -3.98
N ARG A 514 -9.02 32.39 -3.72
CA ARG A 514 -8.50 32.10 -2.37
C ARG A 514 -7.31 32.97 -1.99
N PHE A 515 -6.34 33.09 -2.88
CA PHE A 515 -5.00 33.63 -2.60
C PHE A 515 -4.66 34.88 -3.42
N GLY A 516 -5.59 35.40 -4.21
CA GLY A 516 -5.38 36.58 -5.03
C GLY A 516 -4.49 36.38 -6.27
N SER A 517 -3.98 35.16 -6.49
CA SER A 517 -3.14 34.82 -7.64
C SER A 517 -3.58 33.50 -8.29
N PRO A 518 -3.73 33.43 -9.62
CA PRO A 518 -4.12 32.21 -10.32
C PRO A 518 -3.08 31.08 -10.22
N PHE A 519 -1.82 31.40 -9.91
CA PHE A 519 -0.71 30.45 -9.82
C PHE A 519 -0.30 30.11 -8.39
N ASP A 520 -0.99 30.64 -7.38
CA ASP A 520 -0.73 30.35 -6.00
C ASP A 520 -1.65 29.21 -5.51
N PHE A 521 -1.07 28.05 -5.25
CA PHE A 521 -1.76 26.87 -4.73
C PHE A 521 -1.87 26.85 -3.20
N GLY A 522 -1.38 27.87 -2.50
CA GLY A 522 -1.45 28.00 -1.05
C GLY A 522 -0.37 27.24 -0.27
N ALA A 523 0.54 26.56 -0.95
CA ALA A 523 1.56 25.72 -0.30
C ALA A 523 2.55 26.52 0.56
N ASN A 524 2.74 27.81 0.29
CA ASN A 524 3.58 28.70 1.10
C ASN A 524 2.91 29.07 2.43
N TYR A 525 1.59 29.00 2.52
CA TYR A 525 0.82 29.38 3.70
C TYR A 525 0.49 28.18 4.60
N ASN A 526 1.06 27.01 4.30
CA ASN A 526 0.76 25.80 5.05
C ASN A 526 1.34 25.82 6.47
N LEU A 527 0.49 25.56 7.46
CA LEU A 527 0.83 25.45 8.87
C LEU A 527 1.32 24.02 9.17
N THR A 528 2.58 23.78 8.95
CA THR A 528 3.22 22.46 9.14
C THR A 528 4.43 22.54 10.06
N SER A 529 5.21 21.47 10.15
CA SER A 529 6.42 21.36 10.97
C SER A 529 7.56 22.30 10.54
N ASN A 530 7.48 22.87 9.35
CA ASN A 530 8.48 23.79 8.82
C ASN A 530 7.81 25.10 8.38
N ASP A 531 8.52 26.22 8.55
CA ASP A 531 8.08 27.49 7.98
C ASP A 531 8.21 27.45 6.44
N MET A 532 7.08 27.27 5.78
CA MET A 532 7.02 27.13 4.33
C MET A 532 7.23 28.46 3.58
N THR A 533 7.20 29.59 4.25
CA THR A 533 7.51 30.91 3.67
C THR A 533 9.01 31.13 3.45
N HIS A 534 9.85 30.43 4.20
CA HIS A 534 11.32 30.51 4.17
C HIS A 534 12.00 29.29 3.53
N ARG A 535 11.26 28.45 2.80
CA ARG A 535 11.85 27.33 2.07
C ARG A 535 12.68 27.82 0.89
N GLY A 536 13.82 27.15 0.65
CA GLY A 536 14.69 27.42 -0.48
C GLY A 536 15.26 26.13 -1.05
N PHE A 537 15.68 26.16 -2.31
CA PHE A 537 16.38 25.03 -2.92
C PHE A 537 17.76 24.83 -2.29
N ARG A 538 18.00 23.62 -1.75
CA ARG A 538 19.27 23.24 -1.12
C ARG A 538 19.84 21.99 -1.78
N ILE A 539 20.86 22.18 -2.60
CA ILE A 539 21.49 21.12 -3.39
C ILE A 539 21.99 19.93 -2.54
N GLY A 540 22.42 20.19 -1.31
CA GLY A 540 22.91 19.17 -0.39
C GLY A 540 21.85 18.15 0.05
N ARG A 541 20.55 18.46 -0.12
CA ARG A 541 19.46 17.52 0.16
C ARG A 541 19.32 16.43 -0.91
N LEU A 542 19.80 16.68 -2.14
CA LEU A 542 19.54 15.78 -3.28
C LEU A 542 20.20 14.41 -3.09
N ALA A 543 21.47 14.34 -2.72
CA ALA A 543 22.19 13.07 -2.63
C ALA A 543 21.57 12.11 -1.59
N PRO A 544 21.31 12.52 -0.33
CA PRO A 544 20.65 11.64 0.63
C PRO A 544 19.22 11.26 0.22
N ALA A 545 18.47 12.18 -0.43
CA ALA A 545 17.13 11.87 -0.91
C ALA A 545 17.16 10.84 -2.05
N MET A 546 18.02 11.02 -3.06
CA MET A 546 18.17 10.05 -4.15
C MET A 546 18.58 8.68 -3.63
N PHE A 547 19.53 8.63 -2.68
CA PHE A 547 19.92 7.38 -2.05
C PHE A 547 18.72 6.72 -1.36
N THR A 548 17.99 7.48 -0.54
CA THR A 548 16.86 6.95 0.25
C THR A 548 15.74 6.46 -0.66
N TYR A 549 15.32 7.24 -1.65
CA TYR A 549 14.24 6.86 -2.54
C TYR A 549 14.55 5.68 -3.46
N PHE A 550 15.80 5.55 -3.91
CA PHE A 550 16.12 4.56 -4.93
C PHE A 550 17.01 3.42 -4.45
N LEU A 551 17.93 3.64 -3.52
CA LEU A 551 19.04 2.73 -3.21
C LEU A 551 19.10 2.27 -1.76
N SER A 552 18.33 2.83 -0.83
CA SER A 552 18.36 2.39 0.57
C SER A 552 17.98 0.91 0.67
N LEU A 553 18.75 0.17 1.47
CA LEU A 553 18.48 -1.25 1.70
C LEU A 553 17.27 -1.43 2.63
N PRO A 554 16.37 -2.36 2.34
CA PRO A 554 15.36 -2.75 3.29
C PRO A 554 16.00 -3.46 4.49
N VAL A 555 15.52 -3.20 5.68
CA VAL A 555 15.93 -3.93 6.88
C VAL A 555 15.08 -5.19 6.99
N VAL A 556 15.71 -6.35 6.75
CA VAL A 556 15.06 -7.66 6.82
C VAL A 556 15.21 -8.21 8.23
N GLN A 557 14.12 -8.74 8.78
CA GLN A 557 14.08 -9.38 10.09
C GLN A 557 13.53 -10.81 10.00
N ALA A 558 13.85 -11.64 10.99
CA ALA A 558 13.46 -13.06 10.98
C ALA A 558 11.99 -13.32 11.35
N VAL A 559 11.33 -12.32 11.96
CA VAL A 559 9.94 -12.41 12.40
C VAL A 559 9.02 -11.59 11.50
N PHE A 560 7.72 -11.99 11.46
CA PHE A 560 6.71 -11.23 10.71
C PHE A 560 6.65 -9.76 11.20
N PRO A 561 6.53 -8.78 10.31
CA PRO A 561 6.27 -8.86 8.87
C PRO A 561 7.52 -9.01 7.97
N TYR A 562 8.64 -9.49 8.48
CA TYR A 562 9.93 -9.71 7.81
C TYR A 562 10.65 -8.45 7.33
N LEU A 563 10.05 -7.31 7.48
CA LEU A 563 10.61 -5.99 7.23
C LEU A 563 10.49 -5.14 8.49
N ALA A 564 11.56 -4.44 8.82
CA ALA A 564 11.54 -3.34 9.77
C ALA A 564 11.67 -2.01 9.02
N GLY A 565 10.95 -1.02 9.48
CA GLY A 565 11.10 0.33 8.98
C GLY A 565 12.36 1.00 9.52
N THR A 566 12.98 1.84 8.72
CA THR A 566 14.08 2.71 9.15
C THR A 566 13.53 4.10 9.44
N LYS A 567 13.51 4.48 10.70
CA LYS A 567 13.09 5.82 11.10
C LYS A 567 14.33 6.72 11.18
N MET A 568 14.36 7.73 10.34
CA MET A 568 15.40 8.76 10.38
C MET A 568 14.79 10.06 10.85
N GLN A 569 14.99 10.38 12.13
CA GLN A 569 14.67 11.70 12.67
C GLN A 569 15.88 12.61 12.49
N THR A 570 15.83 13.47 11.49
CA THR A 570 16.91 14.42 11.24
C THR A 570 16.38 15.71 10.63
N ASN A 571 17.00 16.83 11.03
CA ASN A 571 16.79 18.17 10.46
C ASN A 571 17.98 18.55 9.54
N PHE A 572 18.41 17.64 8.69
CA PHE A 572 19.51 17.90 7.78
C PHE A 572 19.20 19.05 6.80
N MET A 573 19.96 20.13 6.90
CA MET A 573 19.76 21.36 6.10
C MET A 573 18.32 21.91 6.17
N GLY A 574 17.68 21.80 7.33
CA GLY A 574 16.28 22.21 7.51
C GLY A 574 15.26 21.27 6.86
N MET A 575 15.66 20.07 6.51
CA MET A 575 14.77 19.00 6.02
C MET A 575 14.46 18.05 7.17
N THR A 576 13.19 17.98 7.55
CA THR A 576 12.73 17.03 8.55
C THR A 576 12.40 15.71 7.86
N ILE A 577 13.02 14.62 8.30
CA ILE A 577 12.74 13.26 7.85
C ILE A 577 12.15 12.51 9.03
N THR A 578 10.85 12.35 9.05
CA THR A 578 10.12 11.71 10.17
C THR A 578 9.41 10.43 9.76
N GLU A 579 9.14 10.22 8.47
CA GLU A 579 8.50 8.99 8.00
C GLU A 579 9.47 7.82 7.99
N VAL A 580 8.90 6.66 8.29
CA VAL A 580 9.57 5.37 8.22
C VAL A 580 9.75 4.93 6.79
N PHE A 581 10.95 4.49 6.43
CA PHE A 581 11.29 3.93 5.12
C PHE A 581 11.48 2.43 5.19
N TYR A 582 10.99 1.72 4.15
CA TYR A 582 11.05 0.25 4.08
C TYR A 582 12.02 -0.24 3.01
N GLY A 583 12.75 0.64 2.37
CA GLY A 583 13.74 0.39 1.34
C GLY A 583 13.49 1.18 0.06
N GLY A 584 14.55 1.43 -0.69
CA GLY A 584 14.51 2.18 -1.94
C GLY A 584 13.94 1.37 -3.11
N ALA A 585 13.31 2.05 -4.06
CA ALA A 585 12.55 1.42 -5.15
C ALA A 585 13.38 0.42 -5.99
N LEU A 586 14.61 0.79 -6.37
CA LEU A 586 15.47 -0.09 -7.21
C LEU A 586 15.94 -1.35 -6.49
N VAL A 587 16.10 -1.29 -5.18
CA VAL A 587 16.55 -2.43 -4.38
C VAL A 587 15.39 -3.36 -4.05
N SER A 588 14.24 -2.77 -3.69
CA SER A 588 13.10 -3.50 -3.16
C SER A 588 12.16 -4.06 -4.23
N LEU A 589 12.18 -3.51 -5.45
CA LEU A 589 11.29 -3.88 -6.56
C LEU A 589 12.08 -4.40 -7.76
N PRO A 590 12.40 -5.73 -7.82
CA PRO A 590 13.24 -6.28 -8.88
C PRO A 590 12.67 -6.13 -10.31
N LEU A 591 11.37 -5.83 -10.48
CA LEU A 591 10.82 -5.48 -11.78
C LEU A 591 11.59 -4.31 -12.42
N LEU A 592 12.06 -3.35 -11.62
CA LEU A 592 12.86 -2.18 -12.05
C LEU A 592 14.28 -2.56 -12.53
N TRP A 593 14.77 -3.75 -12.20
CA TRP A 593 16.08 -4.22 -12.68
C TRP A 593 16.13 -4.41 -14.20
N ALA A 594 14.97 -4.44 -14.86
CA ALA A 594 14.90 -4.35 -16.31
C ALA A 594 15.72 -3.19 -16.88
N PHE A 595 15.84 -2.07 -16.15
CA PHE A 595 16.63 -0.92 -16.59
C PHE A 595 18.13 -1.20 -16.72
N ALA A 596 18.67 -2.20 -16.04
CA ALA A 596 20.04 -2.65 -16.24
C ALA A 596 20.31 -3.15 -17.66
N ALA A 597 19.26 -3.58 -18.38
CA ALA A 597 19.36 -4.01 -19.78
C ALA A 597 19.36 -2.84 -20.77
N LEU A 598 19.03 -1.62 -20.38
CA LEU A 598 18.94 -0.46 -21.28
C LEU A 598 20.21 -0.18 -22.09
N PRO A 599 21.46 -0.28 -21.55
CA PRO A 599 22.66 -0.07 -22.35
C PRO A 599 22.80 -1.08 -23.49
N LEU A 600 22.40 -2.34 -23.24
CA LEU A 600 22.41 -3.42 -24.24
C LEU A 600 21.35 -3.21 -25.31
N LEU A 601 20.19 -2.69 -24.90
CA LEU A 601 18.99 -2.54 -25.72
C LEU A 601 18.97 -1.21 -26.49
N HIS A 602 19.75 -0.22 -26.05
CA HIS A 602 19.73 1.15 -26.56
C HIS A 602 19.87 1.22 -28.09
N ARG A 603 20.80 0.46 -28.69
CA ARG A 603 21.02 0.44 -30.15
C ARG A 603 19.84 -0.15 -30.91
N ARG A 604 19.16 -1.16 -30.36
CA ARG A 604 18.02 -1.84 -30.99
C ARG A 604 16.73 -1.05 -30.79
N MET A 605 16.50 -0.46 -29.62
CA MET A 605 15.36 0.45 -29.35
C MET A 605 15.49 1.79 -30.09
N ALA A 606 16.68 2.16 -30.58
CA ALA A 606 16.87 3.39 -31.37
C ALA A 606 16.01 3.43 -32.64
N ARG A 607 15.59 2.28 -33.18
CA ARG A 607 14.68 2.17 -34.32
C ARG A 607 13.22 2.48 -33.95
N GLN A 608 12.82 2.31 -32.67
CA GLN A 608 11.49 2.60 -32.12
C GLN A 608 11.60 3.79 -31.16
N LYS A 609 11.71 5.00 -31.74
CA LYS A 609 11.96 6.24 -30.97
C LYS A 609 10.87 6.55 -29.94
N ASP A 610 9.61 6.24 -30.25
CA ASP A 610 8.47 6.41 -29.37
C ASP A 610 8.52 5.46 -28.16
N LEU A 611 8.79 4.18 -28.37
CA LEU A 611 8.98 3.23 -27.28
C LEU A 611 10.15 3.62 -26.38
N ARG A 612 11.28 4.00 -26.98
CA ARG A 612 12.46 4.43 -26.23
C ARG A 612 12.14 5.64 -25.35
N ALA A 613 11.39 6.61 -25.85
CA ALA A 613 10.97 7.77 -25.09
C ALA A 613 9.98 7.39 -23.97
N MET A 614 9.05 6.46 -24.23
CA MET A 614 8.13 5.93 -23.20
C MET A 614 8.84 5.18 -22.08
N VAL A 615 10.07 4.72 -22.30
CA VAL A 615 10.90 4.10 -21.24
C VAL A 615 11.76 5.14 -20.52
N LEU A 616 12.44 6.03 -21.27
CA LEU A 616 13.43 6.95 -20.69
C LEU A 616 12.80 8.14 -19.96
N LEU A 617 11.68 8.68 -20.48
CA LEU A 617 11.02 9.82 -19.85
C LEU A 617 10.50 9.52 -18.44
N PRO A 618 9.80 8.40 -18.17
CA PRO A 618 9.40 8.08 -16.78
C PRO A 618 10.58 7.92 -15.83
N VAL A 619 11.73 7.39 -16.29
CA VAL A 619 12.95 7.30 -15.48
C VAL A 619 13.47 8.69 -15.15
N LEU A 620 13.55 9.59 -16.14
CA LEU A 620 13.96 10.98 -15.93
C LEU A 620 12.99 11.72 -15.01
N LEU A 621 11.69 11.56 -15.23
CA LEU A 621 10.65 12.22 -14.42
C LEU A 621 10.65 11.70 -12.98
N ALA A 622 10.91 10.42 -12.75
CA ALA A 622 11.04 9.88 -11.40
C ALA A 622 12.19 10.57 -10.63
N VAL A 623 13.34 10.79 -11.26
CA VAL A 623 14.46 11.52 -10.64
C VAL A 623 14.10 12.98 -10.40
N ILE A 624 13.44 13.63 -11.34
CA ILE A 624 13.02 15.04 -11.20
C ILE A 624 11.99 15.18 -10.06
N LEU A 625 10.97 14.31 -10.01
CA LEU A 625 9.95 14.35 -8.97
C LEU A 625 10.55 14.05 -7.59
N ALA A 626 11.38 13.03 -7.46
CA ALA A 626 12.09 12.75 -6.22
C ALA A 626 12.94 13.96 -5.75
N ALA A 627 13.57 14.68 -6.69
CA ALA A 627 14.32 15.88 -6.39
C ALA A 627 13.40 17.04 -5.95
N LEU A 628 12.25 17.23 -6.58
CA LEU A 628 11.29 18.26 -6.21
C LEU A 628 10.68 17.97 -4.83
N ASP A 629 10.23 16.74 -4.61
CA ASP A 629 9.58 16.33 -3.36
C ASP A 629 10.50 16.53 -2.14
N CYS A 630 11.77 16.15 -2.24
CA CYS A 630 12.72 16.35 -1.14
C CYS A 630 13.02 17.83 -0.84
N GLN A 631 12.81 18.73 -1.81
CA GLN A 631 12.97 20.18 -1.57
C GLN A 631 11.74 20.79 -0.90
N MET A 632 10.57 20.21 -1.13
CA MET A 632 9.31 20.76 -0.64
C MET A 632 8.99 20.37 0.80
N ALA A 633 9.00 19.09 1.11
CA ALA A 633 8.51 18.60 2.41
C ALA A 633 9.45 17.59 3.09
N GLY A 634 10.60 17.30 2.50
CA GLY A 634 11.52 16.30 3.00
C GLY A 634 11.36 14.94 2.31
N VAL A 635 11.97 13.90 2.89
CA VAL A 635 11.95 12.56 2.33
C VAL A 635 10.88 11.74 3.04
N LEU A 636 9.76 11.52 2.35
CA LEU A 636 8.60 10.80 2.86
C LEU A 636 8.34 9.55 2.02
N TYR A 637 8.06 8.41 2.65
CA TYR A 637 7.89 7.13 1.95
C TYR A 637 6.72 7.15 0.95
N ARG A 638 5.61 7.80 1.29
CA ARG A 638 4.45 7.96 0.42
C ARG A 638 4.75 8.70 -0.89
N TYR A 639 5.79 9.55 -0.94
CA TYR A 639 6.16 10.27 -2.15
C TYR A 639 6.78 9.40 -3.25
N LEU A 640 7.22 8.18 -2.93
CA LEU A 640 7.51 7.18 -3.97
C LEU A 640 6.31 6.97 -4.90
N SER A 641 5.08 7.06 -4.40
CA SER A 641 3.85 6.86 -5.18
C SER A 641 3.65 7.92 -6.26
N ASP A 642 4.25 9.11 -6.13
CA ASP A 642 4.14 10.17 -7.12
C ASP A 642 4.73 9.77 -8.49
N TYR A 643 5.69 8.83 -8.52
CA TYR A 643 6.34 8.40 -9.76
C TYR A 643 6.50 6.88 -9.93
N LEU A 644 6.26 6.09 -8.90
CA LEU A 644 6.55 4.65 -8.92
C LEU A 644 5.73 3.90 -9.98
N THR A 645 4.44 4.21 -10.12
CA THR A 645 3.56 3.45 -11.03
C THR A 645 3.92 3.67 -12.51
N PRO A 646 4.16 4.91 -13.00
CA PRO A 646 4.71 5.13 -14.34
C PRO A 646 6.10 4.52 -14.54
N LEU A 647 6.93 4.48 -13.50
CA LEU A 647 8.26 3.88 -13.53
C LEU A 647 8.17 2.35 -13.68
N LEU A 648 7.27 1.69 -12.95
CA LEU A 648 6.99 0.26 -13.08
C LEU A 648 6.44 -0.08 -14.47
N PHE A 649 5.57 0.78 -15.02
CA PHE A 649 5.09 0.61 -16.40
C PHE A 649 6.24 0.69 -17.41
N ALA A 650 7.15 1.65 -17.27
CA ALA A 650 8.33 1.76 -18.12
C ALA A 650 9.23 0.51 -18.01
N ALA A 651 9.44 -0.03 -16.81
CA ALA A 651 10.18 -1.27 -16.60
C ALA A 651 9.48 -2.47 -17.27
N ALA A 652 8.16 -2.57 -17.15
CA ALA A 652 7.37 -3.60 -17.82
C ALA A 652 7.50 -3.53 -19.35
N LEU A 653 7.57 -2.32 -19.94
CA LEU A 653 7.85 -2.17 -21.39
C LEU A 653 9.21 -2.75 -21.77
N VAL A 654 10.23 -2.62 -20.92
CA VAL A 654 11.57 -3.24 -21.18
C VAL A 654 11.49 -4.75 -21.10
N TRP A 655 10.77 -5.33 -20.13
CA TRP A 655 10.56 -6.78 -20.04
C TRP A 655 9.82 -7.33 -21.26
N LEU A 656 8.71 -6.68 -21.66
CA LEU A 656 7.95 -7.07 -22.86
C LEU A 656 8.79 -6.94 -24.13
N TRP A 657 9.63 -5.92 -24.21
CA TRP A 657 10.54 -5.75 -25.33
C TRP A 657 11.59 -6.88 -25.38
N ALA A 658 12.23 -7.20 -24.25
CA ALA A 658 13.24 -8.25 -24.17
C ALA A 658 12.65 -9.62 -24.57
N GLU A 659 11.47 -9.95 -24.07
CA GLU A 659 10.74 -11.18 -24.41
C GLU A 659 10.39 -11.23 -25.90
N SER A 660 9.82 -10.17 -26.45
CA SER A 660 9.43 -10.08 -27.85
C SER A 660 10.63 -10.08 -28.82
N ALA A 661 11.78 -9.56 -28.41
CA ALA A 661 13.00 -9.56 -29.19
C ALA A 661 13.69 -10.95 -29.22
N LEU A 662 13.57 -11.70 -28.12
CA LEU A 662 14.20 -13.01 -27.98
C LEU A 662 13.38 -14.13 -28.67
N ALA A 663 12.06 -14.04 -28.66
CA ALA A 663 11.15 -15.06 -29.16
C ALA A 663 11.47 -15.51 -30.61
N PRO A 664 11.65 -14.63 -31.61
CA PRO A 664 11.96 -15.06 -33.00
C PRO A 664 13.35 -15.70 -33.13
N LEU A 665 14.32 -15.26 -32.29
CA LEU A 665 15.66 -15.86 -32.30
C LEU A 665 15.64 -17.29 -31.78
N VAL A 666 14.85 -17.56 -30.75
CA VAL A 666 14.66 -18.92 -30.23
C VAL A 666 13.91 -19.81 -31.20
N GLN A 667 12.89 -19.29 -31.91
CA GLN A 667 12.15 -20.04 -32.91
C GLN A 667 13.03 -20.46 -34.10
N ALA A 668 14.03 -19.66 -34.45
CA ALA A 668 14.98 -19.96 -35.53
C ALA A 668 16.15 -20.86 -35.08
N ALA A 669 16.34 -21.04 -33.77
CA ALA A 669 17.46 -21.81 -33.23
C ALA A 669 17.15 -23.31 -33.17
N ALA A 670 18.21 -24.13 -33.23
CA ALA A 670 18.08 -25.58 -33.01
C ALA A 670 17.54 -25.88 -31.62
N SER A 671 16.76 -26.96 -31.51
CA SER A 671 16.23 -27.42 -30.23
C SER A 671 17.37 -27.69 -29.23
N GLY A 672 17.25 -27.19 -27.99
CA GLY A 672 18.30 -27.33 -26.97
C GLY A 672 19.45 -26.33 -27.05
N SER A 673 19.37 -25.33 -27.94
CA SER A 673 20.39 -24.27 -28.03
C SER A 673 20.43 -23.41 -26.76
N THR A 674 21.55 -22.72 -26.53
CA THR A 674 21.74 -21.74 -25.44
C THR A 674 20.64 -20.69 -25.42
N LEU A 675 20.04 -20.34 -26.57
CA LEU A 675 18.96 -19.38 -26.67
C LEU A 675 17.69 -19.82 -25.95
N HIS A 676 17.35 -21.11 -25.95
CA HIS A 676 16.23 -21.66 -25.20
C HIS A 676 16.47 -21.52 -23.68
N THR A 677 17.71 -21.79 -23.23
CA THR A 677 18.08 -21.60 -21.82
C THR A 677 17.96 -20.12 -21.41
N VAL A 678 18.48 -19.20 -22.23
CA VAL A 678 18.37 -17.75 -21.99
C VAL A 678 16.90 -17.30 -21.94
N GLN A 679 16.05 -17.83 -22.82
CA GLN A 679 14.61 -17.54 -22.78
C GLN A 679 13.97 -18.01 -21.47
N HIS A 680 14.24 -19.24 -21.03
CA HIS A 680 13.71 -19.76 -19.77
C HIS A 680 14.23 -18.98 -18.56
N MET A 681 15.50 -18.56 -18.59
CA MET A 681 16.07 -17.69 -17.55
C MET A 681 15.37 -16.33 -17.50
N LEU A 682 15.10 -15.68 -18.66
CA LEU A 682 14.36 -14.44 -18.75
C LEU A 682 12.94 -14.57 -18.20
N GLN A 683 12.22 -15.65 -18.57
CA GLN A 683 10.89 -15.96 -18.11
C GLN A 683 10.85 -16.18 -16.58
N GLY A 684 11.82 -16.96 -16.07
CA GLY A 684 11.99 -17.21 -14.64
C GLY A 684 12.33 -15.94 -13.87
N ALA A 685 13.22 -15.10 -14.40
CA ALA A 685 13.60 -13.83 -13.79
C ALA A 685 12.41 -12.86 -13.70
N MET A 686 11.58 -12.77 -14.76
CA MET A 686 10.38 -11.94 -14.74
C MET A 686 9.37 -12.43 -13.70
N LEU A 687 9.12 -13.73 -13.64
CA LEU A 687 8.23 -14.34 -12.65
C LEU A 687 8.74 -14.06 -11.22
N ALA A 688 10.03 -14.29 -10.96
CA ALA A 688 10.65 -14.04 -9.67
C ALA A 688 10.60 -12.56 -9.28
N ALA A 689 10.90 -11.66 -10.23
CA ALA A 689 10.85 -10.21 -9.97
C ALA A 689 9.46 -9.73 -9.56
N VAL A 690 8.41 -10.23 -10.22
CA VAL A 690 7.02 -9.92 -9.87
C VAL A 690 6.64 -10.52 -8.52
N ALA A 691 6.99 -11.79 -8.28
CA ALA A 691 6.69 -12.45 -7.00
C ALA A 691 7.35 -11.74 -5.82
N VAL A 692 8.65 -11.41 -5.93
CA VAL A 692 9.39 -10.67 -4.89
C VAL A 692 8.77 -9.29 -4.66
N GLY A 693 8.41 -8.56 -5.73
CA GLY A 693 7.77 -7.24 -5.59
C GLY A 693 6.42 -7.31 -4.87
N ILE A 694 5.60 -8.33 -5.15
CA ILE A 694 4.31 -8.54 -4.45
C ILE A 694 4.56 -8.92 -2.97
N CYS A 695 5.50 -9.84 -2.70
CA CYS A 695 5.86 -10.22 -1.34
C CYS A 695 6.40 -9.01 -0.55
N TYR A 696 7.25 -8.21 -1.16
CA TYR A 696 7.76 -6.97 -0.55
C TYR A 696 6.61 -6.01 -0.20
N SER A 697 5.69 -5.76 -1.13
CA SER A 697 4.52 -4.89 -0.90
C SER A 697 3.62 -5.42 0.22
N PHE A 698 3.44 -6.74 0.32
CA PHE A 698 2.75 -7.39 1.42
C PHE A 698 3.46 -7.14 2.76
N CYS A 699 4.77 -7.34 2.81
CA CYS A 699 5.55 -7.07 4.03
C CYS A 699 5.49 -5.59 4.44
N VAL A 700 5.61 -4.67 3.49
CA VAL A 700 5.47 -3.22 3.75
C VAL A 700 4.09 -2.90 4.33
N TYR A 701 3.02 -3.47 3.79
CA TYR A 701 1.66 -3.24 4.26
C TYR A 701 1.49 -3.58 5.75
N PHE A 702 2.09 -4.67 6.22
CA PHE A 702 2.04 -5.07 7.64
C PHE A 702 3.09 -4.36 8.51
N ALA A 703 4.20 -3.90 7.91
CA ALA A 703 5.23 -3.14 8.61
C ALA A 703 4.91 -1.64 8.70
N ALA A 704 3.97 -1.14 7.87
CA ALA A 704 3.68 0.29 7.76
C ALA A 704 3.18 0.88 9.07
N GLU A 705 3.76 1.98 9.49
CA GLU A 705 3.28 2.74 10.65
C GLU A 705 2.02 3.56 10.26
N PRO A 706 1.09 3.72 11.19
CA PRO A 706 1.11 3.44 12.62
C PRO A 706 0.90 1.98 13.04
N GLY A 707 1.43 1.03 12.36
CA GLY A 707 1.53 -0.39 12.70
C GLY A 707 0.20 -1.09 12.97
N LEU A 708 -0.15 -2.06 12.12
CA LEU A 708 -1.34 -2.89 12.35
C LEU A 708 -1.28 -3.65 13.68
N LEU A 709 -0.10 -3.89 14.22
CA LEU A 709 0.04 -4.48 15.55
C LEU A 709 -0.66 -3.66 16.64
N GLY A 710 -0.49 -2.34 16.65
CA GLY A 710 -1.14 -1.48 17.63
C GLY A 710 -2.59 -1.14 17.27
N GLN A 711 -2.95 -1.14 15.98
CA GLN A 711 -4.27 -0.74 15.51
C GLN A 711 -5.27 -1.90 15.47
N ASN A 712 -4.82 -3.07 15.06
CA ASN A 712 -5.63 -4.29 14.98
C ASN A 712 -4.77 -5.52 15.29
N PRO A 713 -4.38 -5.68 16.56
CA PRO A 713 -3.51 -6.78 16.99
C PRO A 713 -4.09 -8.16 16.68
N ALA A 714 -5.41 -8.33 16.72
CA ALA A 714 -6.05 -9.58 16.37
C ALA A 714 -5.81 -9.96 14.91
N LEU A 715 -6.02 -9.04 13.97
CA LEU A 715 -5.73 -9.27 12.55
C LEU A 715 -4.24 -9.53 12.33
N TYR A 716 -3.37 -8.69 12.90
CA TYR A 716 -1.93 -8.84 12.78
C TYR A 716 -1.46 -10.22 13.25
N GLN A 717 -1.88 -10.64 14.43
CA GLN A 717 -1.50 -11.93 15.00
C GLN A 717 -2.08 -13.12 14.21
N ASN A 718 -3.31 -13.01 13.72
CA ASN A 718 -3.90 -14.05 12.88
C ASN A 718 -3.12 -14.22 11.57
N VAL A 719 -2.75 -13.11 10.91
CA VAL A 719 -1.95 -13.18 9.68
C VAL A 719 -0.52 -13.64 9.98
N SER A 720 0.10 -13.14 11.05
CA SER A 720 1.42 -13.60 11.49
C SER A 720 1.43 -15.13 11.64
N ARG A 721 0.44 -15.72 12.32
CA ARG A 721 0.34 -17.17 12.51
C ARG A 721 0.06 -17.94 11.22
N LEU A 722 -0.69 -17.37 10.29
CA LEU A 722 -0.89 -17.99 8.98
C LEU A 722 0.40 -18.05 8.16
N VAL A 723 1.24 -17.04 8.29
CA VAL A 723 2.51 -16.92 7.54
C VAL A 723 3.64 -17.65 8.28
N GLN A 724 3.67 -17.57 9.62
CA GLN A 724 4.66 -18.25 10.49
C GLN A 724 4.08 -19.55 11.09
N PHE A 725 3.46 -20.38 10.27
CA PHE A 725 2.78 -21.59 10.69
C PHE A 725 3.70 -22.63 11.38
N TRP A 726 4.99 -22.47 11.26
CA TRP A 726 6.00 -23.34 11.87
C TRP A 726 6.38 -22.96 13.31
N LEU A 727 5.94 -21.77 13.82
CA LEU A 727 6.22 -21.30 15.18
C LEU A 727 5.17 -21.72 16.19
#